data_7dbdab47dfa61f58ae980563cfec164d
#
_entry.id   7dbdab47dfa61f58ae980563cfec164d
#
_cell.length_a   1.000
_cell.length_b   1.000
_cell.length_c   1.000
_cell.angle_alpha   90.00
_cell.angle_beta   90.00
_cell.angle_gamma   90.00
#
_symmetry.space_group_name_H-M   'P 1'
#
loop_
_entity.id
_entity.type
_entity.pdbx_description
1 polymer ?
#
loop_
_entity_poly.entity_id
_entity_poly.type
_entity_poly.pdbx_seq_one_letter_code
_entity_poly.pdbx_strand_id
1 'polypeptide(L)'
;MPLSLPRRRLPRRPRPSRPVRRARGPRFGLPGRRTVVKLLVLGVLAAAFAAQALGALLPHVPLLLAASAASLAAEGALYRWQRGMVSLFAKSHADVTVRHVLRDLLLVVGLLRLGEQHREGAYAPLVAGLLLFYALHWAIQAVSVLVRRTRTLPVVTRNVDASALRLTPAPPLLLRRPGHRLAAFGLPATAGLLATAATDAPVYGAAGLAVSLAVALTGLGVLLPRLLPGRRPAGEQEVLDWFDAWLARYRPTVGLYFSGGASSAYQANMWLEPLAGLGGRPVIVLRERHMVQRIAATGIPVVCLPKVSTLMRLEHSTLRVLLHPSNSGKTSQVLRIPTIKHAFVNHGESDKLSSCNPYAKAYDEVWVAGPAARERYALAEVGVEDKDVVEIGRPQLDAVRPYAGPPAPGAFTTVLYAPTWEGWDGNPGNTSVVEAGENLVRALLADPGVRLLYKPHPLTGSVDPRARAADLRIRELVRAANRERGGPRPDASAAVALARRTAELDRLTTAGFRSAADQAERMLRQPPPEPGRAGAVRRAEAAWEDAYWASLPEWEHQVVTDARPPLYACFNRADLLVSDVSSVISDFLASGKPYAVANTGTLAEDVFRKSFPTVAAATVLTPDASGVPALLASVRHPERDELAGERAALALRLLGPADPPSRERFAGAVRELCAAAVQHRARMAERLAADLPLPGPRREPARPSGTSAAPEPHGRV
;
A
#
# COMPACT_ATOMS: atom_id res chain seq x y z
N MET A 1 -59.60 -2.36 26.18
CA MET A 1 -58.85 -3.27 27.06
C MET A 1 -57.86 -4.05 26.17
N PRO A 2 -56.55 -3.79 26.19
CA PRO A 2 -55.59 -4.64 25.52
C PRO A 2 -54.91 -5.52 26.58
N LEU A 3 -54.93 -6.83 26.32
CA LEU A 3 -54.28 -7.87 27.11
C LEU A 3 -52.76 -7.83 26.92
N SER A 4 -52.04 -7.56 27.98
CA SER A 4 -50.57 -7.59 28.03
C SER A 4 -50.10 -9.04 28.25
N LEU A 5 -49.35 -9.57 27.25
CA LEU A 5 -48.61 -10.83 27.37
C LEU A 5 -47.25 -10.60 28.08
N PRO A 6 -46.81 -11.45 29.00
CA PRO A 6 -45.57 -11.27 29.71
C PRO A 6 -44.34 -11.57 28.82
N ARG A 7 -43.41 -10.62 28.77
CA ARG A 7 -42.07 -10.80 28.12
C ARG A 7 -41.27 -11.86 28.86
N ARG A 8 -41.06 -13.03 28.25
CA ARG A 8 -40.07 -14.02 28.69
C ARG A 8 -38.70 -13.43 28.58
N ARG A 9 -38.00 -13.21 29.69
CA ARG A 9 -36.59 -12.90 29.75
C ARG A 9 -35.79 -14.15 29.35
N LEU A 10 -35.09 -14.11 28.21
CA LEU A 10 -34.09 -15.10 27.85
C LEU A 10 -32.90 -15.01 28.83
N PRO A 11 -32.33 -16.14 29.27
CA PRO A 11 -31.20 -16.15 30.18
C PRO A 11 -29.96 -15.52 29.46
N ARG A 12 -29.33 -14.56 30.13
CA ARG A 12 -28.07 -13.97 29.69
C ARG A 12 -27.01 -15.07 29.63
N ARG A 13 -26.45 -15.33 28.42
CA ARG A 13 -25.25 -16.17 28.27
C ARG A 13 -24.13 -15.57 29.12
N PRO A 14 -23.39 -16.42 29.87
CA PRO A 14 -22.25 -15.97 30.65
C PRO A 14 -21.18 -15.40 29.64
N ARG A 15 -20.68 -14.21 29.94
CA ARG A 15 -19.54 -13.65 29.21
C ARG A 15 -18.35 -14.59 29.40
N PRO A 16 -17.61 -14.96 28.32
CA PRO A 16 -16.38 -15.72 28.48
C PRO A 16 -15.41 -14.91 29.35
N SER A 17 -14.94 -15.51 30.42
CA SER A 17 -13.95 -14.96 31.32
C SER A 17 -12.69 -14.68 30.51
N ARG A 18 -12.23 -13.41 30.55
CA ARG A 18 -10.92 -13.02 29.96
C ARG A 18 -9.84 -13.95 30.57
N PRO A 19 -8.99 -14.59 29.77
CA PRO A 19 -7.87 -15.34 30.31
C PRO A 19 -7.01 -14.39 31.15
N VAL A 20 -6.85 -14.74 32.41
CA VAL A 20 -5.94 -14.06 33.34
C VAL A 20 -4.53 -14.13 32.71
N ARG A 21 -4.02 -13.00 32.21
CA ARG A 21 -2.62 -12.88 31.82
C ARG A 21 -1.78 -13.16 33.06
N ARG A 22 -1.28 -14.40 33.17
CA ARG A 22 -0.20 -14.69 34.12
C ARG A 22 0.94 -13.74 33.78
N ALA A 23 1.22 -12.82 34.69
CA ALA A 23 2.39 -11.96 34.62
C ALA A 23 3.63 -12.85 34.50
N ARG A 24 4.21 -12.92 33.31
CA ARG A 24 5.54 -13.47 33.14
C ARG A 24 6.48 -12.49 33.84
N GLY A 25 7.06 -12.91 34.93
CA GLY A 25 8.12 -12.18 35.60
C GLY A 25 9.22 -11.79 34.61
N PRO A 26 9.98 -10.72 34.87
CA PRO A 26 11.01 -10.24 33.96
C PRO A 26 12.08 -11.32 33.80
N ARG A 27 12.11 -12.02 32.67
CA ARG A 27 13.24 -12.82 32.24
C ARG A 27 14.29 -11.84 31.77
N PHE A 28 15.30 -11.56 32.58
CA PHE A 28 16.56 -10.93 32.19
C PHE A 28 17.32 -11.88 31.24
N GLY A 29 16.91 -11.93 29.98
CA GLY A 29 17.72 -12.52 28.92
C GLY A 29 18.76 -11.48 28.48
N LEU A 30 19.99 -11.92 28.22
CA LEU A 30 21.03 -11.06 27.65
C LEU A 30 20.50 -10.33 26.41
N PRO A 31 20.70 -9.01 26.29
CA PRO A 31 20.22 -8.25 25.16
C PRO A 31 20.82 -8.75 23.87
N GLY A 32 19.98 -9.04 22.86
CA GLY A 32 20.46 -9.51 21.56
C GLY A 32 21.45 -8.53 20.92
N ARG A 33 22.39 -9.04 20.11
CA ARG A 33 23.48 -8.29 19.44
C ARG A 33 23.04 -6.92 18.88
N ARG A 34 21.81 -6.84 18.32
CA ARG A 34 21.25 -5.58 17.80
C ARG A 34 20.92 -4.56 18.90
N THR A 35 20.49 -5.01 20.06
CA THR A 35 20.20 -4.17 21.22
C THR A 35 21.48 -3.65 21.85
N VAL A 36 22.50 -4.51 21.97
CA VAL A 36 23.84 -4.13 22.45
C VAL A 36 24.46 -3.03 21.60
N VAL A 37 24.42 -3.17 20.26
CA VAL A 37 24.94 -2.14 19.33
C VAL A 37 24.19 -0.81 19.50
N LYS A 38 22.87 -0.83 19.70
CA LYS A 38 22.09 0.39 19.93
C LYS A 38 22.50 1.09 21.22
N LEU A 39 22.63 0.35 22.30
CA LEU A 39 23.04 0.88 23.60
C LEU A 39 24.47 1.44 23.54
N LEU A 40 25.38 0.76 22.83
CA LEU A 40 26.75 1.21 22.65
C LEU A 40 26.81 2.53 21.87
N VAL A 41 26.11 2.67 20.76
CA VAL A 41 26.07 3.92 19.97
C VAL A 41 25.46 5.05 20.81
N LEU A 42 24.42 4.79 21.60
CA LEU A 42 23.81 5.76 22.48
C LEU A 42 24.77 6.17 23.60
N GLY A 43 25.47 5.21 24.22
CA GLY A 43 26.47 5.46 25.27
C GLY A 43 27.63 6.28 24.76
N VAL A 44 28.17 5.96 23.58
CA VAL A 44 29.24 6.73 22.92
C VAL A 44 28.78 8.16 22.62
N LEU A 45 27.58 8.34 22.12
CA LEU A 45 27.03 9.67 21.83
C LEU A 45 26.88 10.51 23.11
N ALA A 46 26.31 9.93 24.17
CA ALA A 46 26.13 10.61 25.45
C ALA A 46 27.47 10.95 26.11
N ALA A 47 28.43 10.00 26.13
CA ALA A 47 29.78 10.21 26.66
C ALA A 47 30.53 11.28 25.87
N ALA A 48 30.40 11.30 24.53
CA ALA A 48 31.03 12.30 23.69
C ALA A 48 30.47 13.73 23.97
N PHE A 49 29.15 13.89 24.17
CA PHE A 49 28.59 15.17 24.55
C PHE A 49 29.03 15.62 25.96
N ALA A 50 29.07 14.70 26.93
CA ALA A 50 29.54 15.00 28.26
C ALA A 50 31.04 15.40 28.26
N ALA A 51 31.87 14.68 27.52
CA ALA A 51 33.30 14.98 27.35
C ALA A 51 33.48 16.34 26.58
N GLN A 52 32.65 16.62 25.58
CA GLN A 52 32.69 17.90 24.87
C GLN A 52 32.30 19.08 25.81
N ALA A 53 31.29 18.88 26.64
CA ALA A 53 30.91 19.87 27.65
C ALA A 53 32.04 20.12 28.67
N LEU A 54 32.67 19.03 29.14
CA LEU A 54 33.81 19.14 30.08
C LEU A 54 35.00 19.86 29.42
N GLY A 55 35.34 19.47 28.16
CA GLY A 55 36.40 20.11 27.40
C GLY A 55 36.16 21.60 27.10
N ALA A 56 34.89 21.99 26.91
CA ALA A 56 34.48 23.36 26.71
C ALA A 56 34.56 24.20 28.01
N LEU A 57 34.10 23.64 29.12
CA LEU A 57 34.06 24.35 30.42
C LEU A 57 35.45 24.49 31.08
N LEU A 58 36.33 23.47 30.89
CA LEU A 58 37.68 23.45 31.47
C LEU A 58 38.76 23.98 30.50
N PRO A 59 38.44 24.70 29.45
CA PRO A 59 39.18 25.05 28.23
C PRO A 59 40.31 24.06 27.84
N HIS A 60 39.94 22.75 27.71
CA HIS A 60 40.88 21.71 27.39
C HIS A 60 40.75 21.30 25.89
N VAL A 61 41.57 21.92 25.02
CA VAL A 61 41.48 21.81 23.55
C VAL A 61 41.53 20.32 23.06
N PRO A 62 42.47 19.47 23.49
CA PRO A 62 42.51 18.07 23.02
C PRO A 62 41.23 17.29 23.34
N LEU A 63 40.65 17.49 24.53
CA LEU A 63 39.39 16.83 24.91
C LEU A 63 38.20 17.36 24.08
N LEU A 64 38.14 18.66 23.88
CA LEU A 64 37.08 19.32 23.06
C LEU A 64 37.10 18.78 21.60
N LEU A 65 38.29 18.67 21.01
CA LEU A 65 38.48 18.17 19.64
C LEU A 65 38.13 16.67 19.52
N ALA A 66 38.68 15.85 20.41
CA ALA A 66 38.44 14.40 20.40
C ALA A 66 36.96 14.08 20.65
N ALA A 67 36.32 14.75 21.60
CA ALA A 67 34.90 14.57 21.91
C ALA A 67 33.99 15.04 20.77
N SER A 68 34.31 16.17 20.11
CA SER A 68 33.57 16.67 18.96
C SER A 68 33.68 15.70 17.77
N ALA A 69 34.88 15.18 17.47
CA ALA A 69 35.09 14.19 16.44
C ALA A 69 34.34 12.88 16.73
N ALA A 70 34.39 12.39 17.98
CA ALA A 70 33.67 11.18 18.41
C ALA A 70 32.14 11.37 18.29
N SER A 71 31.61 12.54 18.68
CA SER A 71 30.21 12.89 18.56
C SER A 71 29.74 12.92 17.08
N LEU A 72 30.54 13.50 16.18
CA LEU A 72 30.25 13.51 14.74
C LEU A 72 30.33 12.10 14.11
N ALA A 73 31.32 11.30 14.50
CA ALA A 73 31.44 9.92 14.05
C ALA A 73 30.26 9.06 14.51
N ALA A 74 29.85 9.19 15.79
CA ALA A 74 28.67 8.51 16.33
C ALA A 74 27.38 8.93 15.61
N GLU A 75 27.23 10.21 15.25
CA GLU A 75 26.12 10.70 14.44
C GLU A 75 26.10 10.06 13.05
N GLY A 76 27.25 9.96 12.36
CA GLY A 76 27.41 9.28 11.07
C GLY A 76 27.04 7.80 11.14
N ALA A 77 27.51 7.11 12.19
CA ALA A 77 27.19 5.71 12.45
C ALA A 77 25.69 5.50 12.69
N LEU A 78 25.05 6.40 13.43
CA LEU A 78 23.62 6.38 13.70
C LEU A 78 22.81 6.48 12.40
N TYR A 79 23.16 7.38 11.52
CA TYR A 79 22.48 7.54 10.21
C TYR A 79 22.74 6.37 9.26
N ARG A 80 23.96 5.80 9.29
CA ARG A 80 24.35 4.72 8.35
C ARG A 80 23.79 3.36 8.74
N TRP A 81 23.72 3.06 10.06
CA TRP A 81 23.43 1.70 10.53
C TRP A 81 22.21 1.58 11.44
N GLN A 82 21.69 2.67 12.02
CA GLN A 82 20.66 2.63 13.06
C GLN A 82 19.43 3.52 12.72
N ARG A 83 18.91 3.40 11.52
CA ARG A 83 17.74 4.20 11.04
C ARG A 83 16.52 4.15 11.97
N GLY A 84 16.30 3.04 12.68
CA GLY A 84 15.23 2.91 13.66
C GLY A 84 15.41 3.84 14.88
N MET A 85 16.64 4.10 15.32
CA MET A 85 16.94 5.05 16.40
C MET A 85 16.79 6.49 15.95
N VAL A 86 17.12 6.81 14.69
CA VAL A 86 16.89 8.14 14.11
C VAL A 86 15.42 8.51 14.22
N SER A 87 14.52 7.56 13.95
CA SER A 87 13.08 7.80 14.07
C SER A 87 12.61 7.95 15.53
N LEU A 88 13.26 7.27 16.48
CA LEU A 88 12.98 7.40 17.91
C LEU A 88 13.39 8.78 18.42
N PHE A 89 14.61 9.22 18.08
CA PHE A 89 15.10 10.56 18.44
C PHE A 89 14.22 11.68 17.84
N ALA A 90 13.73 11.49 16.59
CA ALA A 90 12.80 12.44 15.99
C ALA A 90 11.47 12.54 16.75
N LYS A 91 10.99 11.43 17.35
CA LYS A 91 9.77 11.42 18.17
C LYS A 91 9.98 12.04 19.55
N SER A 92 11.20 11.96 20.11
CA SER A 92 11.55 12.56 21.41
C SER A 92 12.05 14.02 21.30
N HIS A 93 11.88 14.65 20.15
CA HIS A 93 12.37 16.01 19.86
C HIS A 93 13.89 16.19 19.99
N ALA A 94 14.65 15.11 20.11
CA ALA A 94 16.12 15.11 20.11
C ALA A 94 16.67 14.73 18.74
N ASP A 95 16.18 15.38 17.69
CA ASP A 95 16.57 15.11 16.29
C ASP A 95 18.00 15.61 15.99
N VAL A 96 18.44 15.41 14.75
CA VAL A 96 19.78 15.83 14.31
C VAL A 96 20.01 17.32 14.49
N THR A 97 18.96 18.14 14.33
CA THR A 97 19.06 19.60 14.45
C THR A 97 19.42 19.99 15.87
N VAL A 98 18.71 19.44 16.86
CA VAL A 98 18.96 19.73 18.28
C VAL A 98 20.37 19.28 18.68
N ARG A 99 20.77 18.07 18.27
CA ARG A 99 22.12 17.56 18.61
C ARG A 99 23.23 18.33 17.94
N HIS A 100 23.03 18.81 16.71
CA HIS A 100 24.04 19.62 16.00
C HIS A 100 24.16 21.01 16.62
N VAL A 101 23.05 21.66 16.92
CA VAL A 101 23.03 22.97 17.62
C VAL A 101 23.68 22.86 18.99
N LEU A 102 23.41 21.80 19.77
CA LEU A 102 24.04 21.58 21.06
C LEU A 102 25.56 21.40 20.93
N ARG A 103 26.02 20.67 19.93
CA ARG A 103 27.46 20.49 19.64
C ARG A 103 28.14 21.83 19.34
N ASP A 104 27.54 22.61 18.46
CA ASP A 104 28.10 23.92 18.09
C ASP A 104 28.03 24.94 19.26
N LEU A 105 26.98 24.87 20.08
CA LEU A 105 26.89 25.68 21.30
C LEU A 105 28.02 25.37 22.28
N LEU A 106 28.30 24.08 22.52
CA LEU A 106 29.43 23.66 23.37
C LEU A 106 30.78 24.06 22.75
N LEU A 107 30.89 24.02 21.42
CA LEU A 107 32.09 24.48 20.74
C LEU A 107 32.28 26.02 20.89
N VAL A 108 31.21 26.80 20.79
CA VAL A 108 31.22 28.24 21.02
C VAL A 108 31.63 28.57 22.45
N VAL A 109 31.04 27.87 23.45
CA VAL A 109 31.43 28.02 24.85
C VAL A 109 32.93 27.76 25.06
N GLY A 110 33.45 26.66 24.45
CA GLY A 110 34.87 26.33 24.49
C GLY A 110 35.76 27.43 23.89
N LEU A 111 35.38 27.94 22.70
CA LEU A 111 36.14 29.03 22.06
C LEU A 111 36.12 30.34 22.86
N LEU A 112 34.98 30.72 23.44
CA LEU A 112 34.89 31.91 24.26
C LEU A 112 35.76 31.78 25.52
N ARG A 113 35.77 30.61 26.17
CA ARG A 113 36.63 30.35 27.33
C ARG A 113 38.14 30.35 26.97
N LEU A 114 38.50 29.84 25.80
CA LEU A 114 39.86 29.94 25.28
C LEU A 114 40.25 31.39 24.96
N GLY A 115 39.31 32.16 24.39
CA GLY A 115 39.49 33.58 24.09
C GLY A 115 39.71 34.46 25.34
N GLU A 116 39.04 34.18 26.46
CA GLU A 116 39.27 34.87 27.75
C GLU A 116 40.70 34.67 28.24
N GLN A 117 41.36 33.56 27.89
CA GLN A 117 42.73 33.27 28.29
C GLN A 117 43.81 33.86 27.40
N HIS A 118 43.53 34.06 26.09
CA HIS A 118 44.58 34.34 25.10
C HIS A 118 44.31 35.60 24.22
N ARG A 119 43.05 35.94 23.89
CA ARG A 119 42.71 37.06 22.98
C ARG A 119 41.29 37.58 23.24
N GLU A 120 41.12 38.58 24.06
CA GLU A 120 39.84 39.24 24.28
C GLU A 120 39.20 39.69 22.95
N GLY A 121 37.97 39.26 22.68
CA GLY A 121 37.14 39.69 21.55
C GLY A 121 37.43 39.06 20.19
N ALA A 122 38.52 38.31 20.00
CA ALA A 122 38.88 37.73 18.67
C ALA A 122 37.85 36.73 18.11
N TYR A 123 37.06 36.07 18.97
CA TYR A 123 36.08 35.05 18.55
C TYR A 123 34.65 35.58 18.47
N ALA A 124 34.34 36.78 18.93
CA ALA A 124 33.00 37.35 18.83
C ALA A 124 32.46 37.42 17.39
N PRO A 125 33.25 37.78 16.36
CA PRO A 125 32.79 37.75 14.98
C PRO A 125 32.44 36.33 14.48
N LEU A 126 33.12 35.28 14.95
CA LEU A 126 32.84 33.90 14.60
C LEU A 126 31.50 33.44 15.20
N VAL A 127 31.21 33.84 16.44
CA VAL A 127 29.91 33.59 17.08
C VAL A 127 28.78 34.29 16.32
N ALA A 128 28.96 35.54 15.97
CA ALA A 128 28.00 36.31 15.16
C ALA A 128 27.76 35.65 13.80
N GLY A 129 28.85 35.19 13.13
CA GLY A 129 28.76 34.47 11.88
C GLY A 129 28.00 33.13 11.98
N LEU A 130 28.20 32.40 13.09
CA LEU A 130 27.48 31.16 13.37
C LEU A 130 25.97 31.42 13.61
N LEU A 131 25.63 32.45 14.36
CA LEU A 131 24.25 32.87 14.60
C LEU A 131 23.58 33.27 13.26
N LEU A 132 24.29 34.02 12.41
CA LEU A 132 23.81 34.38 11.07
C LEU A 132 23.59 33.12 10.20
N PHE A 133 24.51 32.16 10.25
CA PHE A 133 24.33 30.87 9.57
C PHE A 133 23.05 30.16 10.03
N TYR A 134 22.81 30.06 11.34
CA TYR A 134 21.59 29.44 11.85
C TYR A 134 20.33 30.19 11.45
N ALA A 135 20.34 31.54 11.53
CA ALA A 135 19.21 32.37 11.06
C ALA A 135 18.89 32.10 9.57
N LEU A 136 19.92 32.06 8.73
CA LEU A 136 19.79 31.77 7.30
C LEU A 136 19.31 30.33 7.05
N HIS A 137 19.83 29.36 7.81
CA HIS A 137 19.38 27.97 7.73
C HIS A 137 17.90 27.81 8.11
N TRP A 138 17.41 28.51 9.13
CA TRP A 138 16.01 28.57 9.49
C TRP A 138 15.16 29.21 8.39
N ALA A 139 15.64 30.24 7.74
CA ALA A 139 14.97 30.84 6.58
C ALA A 139 14.84 29.83 5.43
N ILE A 140 15.91 29.08 5.12
CA ILE A 140 15.85 28.00 4.12
C ILE A 140 14.83 26.95 4.50
N GLN A 141 14.76 26.56 5.77
CA GLN A 141 13.81 25.59 6.26
C GLN A 141 12.37 26.09 6.10
N ALA A 142 12.10 27.35 6.45
CA ALA A 142 10.79 27.98 6.28
C ALA A 142 10.38 28.00 4.79
N VAL A 143 11.26 28.48 3.90
CA VAL A 143 11.02 28.49 2.45
C VAL A 143 10.81 27.07 1.89
N SER A 144 11.60 26.10 2.35
CA SER A 144 11.41 24.69 1.96
C SER A 144 10.05 24.13 2.37
N VAL A 145 9.54 24.53 3.56
CA VAL A 145 8.18 24.16 4.02
C VAL A 145 7.13 24.77 3.10
N LEU A 146 7.26 26.06 2.77
CA LEU A 146 6.35 26.74 1.85
C LEU A 146 6.35 26.07 0.46
N VAL A 147 7.54 25.83 -0.10
CA VAL A 147 7.66 25.11 -1.40
C VAL A 147 7.01 23.72 -1.34
N ARG A 148 7.16 22.98 -0.24
CA ARG A 148 6.49 21.66 -0.10
C ARG A 148 4.97 21.78 -0.03
N ARG A 149 4.45 22.84 0.64
CA ARG A 149 3.01 23.08 0.71
C ARG A 149 2.41 23.32 -0.67
N THR A 150 3.05 24.15 -1.51
CA THR A 150 2.59 24.40 -2.88
C THR A 150 2.63 23.15 -3.76
N ARG A 151 3.46 22.16 -3.42
CA ARG A 151 3.60 20.89 -4.15
C ARG A 151 2.69 19.77 -3.62
N THR A 152 1.86 20.05 -2.61
CA THR A 152 0.89 19.10 -2.05
C THR A 152 -0.47 19.34 -2.69
N LEU A 153 -0.72 18.62 -3.79
CA LEU A 153 -1.92 18.81 -4.61
C LEU A 153 -3.17 18.20 -3.96
N PRO A 154 -4.36 18.79 -4.10
CA PRO A 154 -5.63 18.22 -3.63
C PRO A 154 -6.05 16.97 -4.40
N VAL A 155 -5.63 16.86 -5.66
CA VAL A 155 -5.84 15.72 -6.56
C VAL A 155 -4.50 15.22 -7.05
N VAL A 156 -4.29 13.90 -7.04
CA VAL A 156 -3.10 13.25 -7.61
C VAL A 156 -3.56 12.22 -8.64
N THR A 157 -3.01 12.27 -9.84
CA THR A 157 -3.46 11.40 -10.93
C THR A 157 -2.34 10.57 -11.51
N ARG A 158 -2.73 9.51 -12.24
CA ARG A 158 -1.91 8.73 -13.16
C ARG A 158 -2.71 8.42 -14.42
N ASN A 159 -2.08 8.40 -15.58
CA ASN A 159 -2.73 8.24 -16.88
C ASN A 159 -3.74 9.37 -17.20
N VAL A 160 -3.46 10.57 -16.72
CA VAL A 160 -4.25 11.78 -16.98
C VAL A 160 -3.29 12.88 -17.40
N ASP A 161 -3.61 13.62 -18.46
CA ASP A 161 -2.81 14.79 -18.85
C ASP A 161 -2.93 15.88 -17.78
N ALA A 162 -1.81 16.17 -17.14
CA ALA A 162 -1.68 17.18 -16.08
C ALA A 162 -0.80 18.38 -16.50
N SER A 163 -0.55 18.57 -17.81
CA SER A 163 0.32 19.63 -18.36
C SER A 163 -0.14 21.03 -17.95
N ALA A 164 -1.45 21.25 -17.86
CA ALA A 164 -2.04 22.51 -17.43
C ALA A 164 -1.70 22.92 -15.99
N LEU A 165 -1.20 22.01 -15.14
CA LEU A 165 -0.94 22.28 -13.71
C LEU A 165 0.43 22.90 -13.44
N ARG A 166 1.21 23.27 -14.46
CA ARG A 166 2.53 23.93 -14.33
C ARG A 166 3.48 23.17 -13.37
N LEU A 167 3.47 21.85 -13.44
CA LEU A 167 4.26 21.01 -12.55
C LEU A 167 5.74 21.17 -12.86
N THR A 168 6.58 21.19 -11.84
CA THR A 168 8.03 21.34 -11.95
C THR A 168 8.76 20.19 -11.25
N PRO A 169 10.02 19.88 -11.64
CA PRO A 169 10.84 18.91 -10.90
C PRO A 169 10.98 19.28 -9.41
N ALA A 170 11.11 18.26 -8.56
CA ALA A 170 11.31 18.48 -7.14
C ALA A 170 12.63 19.24 -6.87
N PRO A 171 12.72 20.01 -5.77
CA PRO A 171 13.97 20.61 -5.36
C PRO A 171 15.10 19.58 -5.22
N PRO A 172 16.37 19.98 -5.34
CA PRO A 172 17.51 19.11 -5.08
C PRO A 172 17.40 18.43 -3.72
N LEU A 173 17.96 17.21 -3.61
CA LEU A 173 17.81 16.35 -2.43
C LEU A 173 18.17 17.06 -1.12
N LEU A 174 19.23 17.90 -1.14
CA LEU A 174 19.70 18.64 0.03
C LEU A 174 18.64 19.65 0.54
N LEU A 175 17.87 20.24 -0.37
CA LEU A 175 16.90 21.31 -0.09
C LEU A 175 15.48 20.82 0.18
N ARG A 176 15.19 19.52 0.03
CA ARG A 176 13.85 18.97 0.24
C ARG A 176 13.41 18.98 1.71
N ARG A 177 14.36 18.72 2.61
CA ARG A 177 14.17 18.73 4.08
C ARG A 177 15.46 19.22 4.74
N PRO A 178 15.79 20.51 4.64
CA PRO A 178 17.08 21.05 5.10
C PRO A 178 17.28 20.85 6.61
N GLY A 179 16.23 20.88 7.43
CA GLY A 179 16.34 20.60 8.86
C GLY A 179 16.94 19.22 9.18
N HIS A 180 16.54 18.17 8.44
CA HIS A 180 17.14 16.82 8.59
C HIS A 180 18.55 16.70 8.00
N ARG A 181 19.07 17.75 7.41
CA ARG A 181 20.36 17.80 6.72
C ARG A 181 21.23 18.95 7.21
N LEU A 182 20.90 19.49 8.39
CA LEU A 182 21.64 20.59 8.99
C LEU A 182 23.13 20.31 9.05
N ALA A 183 23.53 19.09 9.40
CA ALA A 183 24.94 18.69 9.40
C ALA A 183 25.63 18.92 8.06
N ALA A 184 24.96 18.68 6.92
CA ALA A 184 25.54 18.90 5.60
C ALA A 184 25.76 20.39 5.29
N PHE A 185 24.97 21.29 5.87
CA PHE A 185 25.13 22.74 5.74
C PHE A 185 26.13 23.31 6.75
N GLY A 186 26.11 22.79 8.00
CA GLY A 186 26.88 23.32 9.11
C GLY A 186 28.27 22.71 9.28
N LEU A 187 28.52 21.53 8.68
CA LEU A 187 29.79 20.84 8.88
C LEU A 187 31.05 21.69 8.54
N PRO A 188 31.07 22.50 7.46
CA PRO A 188 32.23 23.39 7.20
C PRO A 188 32.45 24.40 8.33
N ALA A 189 31.38 25.01 8.87
CA ALA A 189 31.47 25.93 9.99
C ALA A 189 32.01 25.21 11.23
N THR A 190 31.42 24.07 11.61
CA THR A 190 31.87 23.25 12.76
C THR A 190 33.32 22.84 12.62
N ALA A 191 33.74 22.39 11.44
CA ALA A 191 35.13 21.97 11.17
C ALA A 191 36.10 23.17 11.26
N GLY A 192 35.73 24.32 10.71
CA GLY A 192 36.52 25.55 10.78
C GLY A 192 36.69 26.05 12.22
N LEU A 193 35.59 26.03 13.01
CA LEU A 193 35.65 26.42 14.41
C LEU A 193 36.50 25.45 15.26
N LEU A 194 36.46 24.12 14.97
CA LEU A 194 37.35 23.13 15.60
C LEU A 194 38.80 23.39 15.22
N ALA A 195 39.08 23.72 13.96
CA ALA A 195 40.44 24.06 13.51
C ALA A 195 40.94 25.36 14.20
N THR A 196 40.07 26.34 14.38
CA THR A 196 40.38 27.55 15.16
C THR A 196 40.74 27.20 16.60
N ALA A 197 39.95 26.34 17.27
CA ALA A 197 40.25 25.86 18.60
C ALA A 197 41.59 25.11 18.71
N ALA A 198 41.97 24.38 17.64
CA ALA A 198 43.21 23.60 17.58
C ALA A 198 44.49 24.46 17.34
N THR A 199 44.34 25.53 16.56
CA THR A 199 45.48 26.32 16.03
C THR A 199 45.52 27.76 16.56
N ASP A 200 44.55 28.18 17.33
CA ASP A 200 44.36 29.58 17.79
C ASP A 200 44.29 30.61 16.62
N ALA A 201 43.96 30.16 15.41
CA ALA A 201 43.86 30.98 14.19
C ALA A 201 42.42 31.19 13.74
N PRO A 202 41.81 32.38 13.96
CA PRO A 202 40.41 32.66 13.61
C PRO A 202 40.07 32.49 12.11
N VAL A 203 41.09 32.53 11.24
CA VAL A 203 40.92 32.40 9.78
C VAL A 203 40.25 31.09 9.37
N TYR A 204 40.49 29.99 10.08
CA TYR A 204 39.85 28.71 9.78
C TYR A 204 38.35 28.72 10.10
N GLY A 205 37.97 29.33 11.23
CA GLY A 205 36.57 29.54 11.60
C GLY A 205 35.85 30.45 10.59
N ALA A 206 36.49 31.57 10.23
CA ALA A 206 35.96 32.50 9.25
C ALA A 206 35.76 31.81 7.86
N ALA A 207 36.73 31.02 7.39
CA ALA A 207 36.63 30.28 6.16
C ALA A 207 35.51 29.22 6.18
N GLY A 208 35.41 28.44 7.28
CA GLY A 208 34.36 27.45 7.45
C GLY A 208 32.95 28.06 7.49
N LEU A 209 32.81 29.19 8.19
CA LEU A 209 31.56 29.97 8.24
C LEU A 209 31.20 30.54 6.87
N ALA A 210 32.17 31.11 6.15
CA ALA A 210 31.95 31.63 4.81
C ALA A 210 31.42 30.56 3.85
N VAL A 211 31.99 29.36 3.88
CA VAL A 211 31.51 28.20 3.10
C VAL A 211 30.08 27.81 3.49
N SER A 212 29.79 27.69 4.79
CA SER A 212 28.46 27.34 5.27
C SER A 212 27.40 28.38 4.91
N LEU A 213 27.74 29.66 5.01
CA LEU A 213 26.88 30.78 4.59
C LEU A 213 26.66 30.78 3.08
N ALA A 214 27.70 30.54 2.27
CA ALA A 214 27.60 30.47 0.82
C ALA A 214 26.67 29.32 0.38
N VAL A 215 26.81 28.14 1.00
CA VAL A 215 25.93 26.97 0.73
C VAL A 215 24.49 27.30 1.13
N ALA A 216 24.28 27.97 2.26
CA ALA A 216 22.96 28.37 2.71
C ALA A 216 22.32 29.41 1.79
N LEU A 217 23.06 30.46 1.40
CA LEU A 217 22.59 31.48 0.44
C LEU A 217 22.24 30.86 -0.91
N THR A 218 23.09 29.97 -1.43
CA THR A 218 22.82 29.23 -2.67
C THR A 218 21.52 28.40 -2.53
N GLY A 219 21.34 27.74 -1.37
CA GLY A 219 20.11 27.00 -1.09
C GLY A 219 18.87 27.87 -1.11
N LEU A 220 18.94 29.06 -0.54
CA LEU A 220 17.85 30.03 -0.55
C LEU A 220 17.58 30.55 -1.98
N GLY A 221 18.65 30.88 -2.73
CA GLY A 221 18.57 31.31 -4.13
C GLY A 221 17.92 30.28 -5.06
N VAL A 222 18.10 28.99 -4.78
CA VAL A 222 17.44 27.89 -5.53
C VAL A 222 15.97 27.71 -5.13
N LEU A 223 15.61 27.97 -3.89
CA LEU A 223 14.24 27.75 -3.38
C LEU A 223 13.30 28.92 -3.62
N LEU A 224 13.74 30.17 -3.42
CA LEU A 224 12.91 31.37 -3.53
C LEU A 224 12.21 31.51 -4.89
N PRO A 225 12.88 31.30 -6.05
CA PRO A 225 12.25 31.40 -7.35
C PRO A 225 11.06 30.46 -7.54
N ARG A 226 11.03 29.35 -6.78
CA ARG A 226 9.94 28.36 -6.84
C ARG A 226 8.63 28.82 -6.18
N LEU A 227 8.66 29.91 -5.45
CA LEU A 227 7.51 30.56 -4.85
C LEU A 227 6.92 31.67 -5.72
N LEU A 228 7.67 32.11 -6.74
CA LEU A 228 7.23 33.19 -7.63
C LEU A 228 5.96 32.80 -8.41
N PRO A 229 5.06 33.74 -8.69
CA PRO A 229 3.96 33.54 -9.61
C PRO A 229 4.47 33.00 -10.95
N GLY A 230 3.80 32.02 -11.55
CA GLY A 230 4.20 31.39 -12.80
C GLY A 230 5.22 30.26 -12.68
N ARG A 231 6.02 30.18 -11.60
CA ARG A 231 6.95 29.04 -11.34
C ARG A 231 6.46 28.10 -10.24
N ARG A 232 5.50 28.50 -9.45
CA ARG A 232 4.83 27.61 -8.48
C ARG A 232 3.83 26.69 -9.19
N PRO A 233 3.61 25.47 -8.74
CA PRO A 233 2.52 24.62 -9.20
C PRO A 233 1.16 25.33 -9.04
N ALA A 234 0.17 24.89 -9.83
CA ALA A 234 -1.20 25.38 -9.74
C ALA A 234 -1.72 25.36 -8.30
N GLY A 235 -2.49 26.38 -7.93
CA GLY A 235 -3.11 26.51 -6.62
C GLY A 235 -4.19 25.45 -6.38
N GLU A 236 -4.69 25.34 -5.13
CA GLU A 236 -5.70 24.35 -4.78
C GLU A 236 -6.95 24.48 -5.66
N GLN A 237 -7.48 25.70 -5.84
CA GLN A 237 -8.66 25.93 -6.65
C GLN A 237 -8.41 25.63 -8.13
N GLU A 238 -7.29 26.09 -8.71
CA GLU A 238 -6.92 25.79 -10.09
C GLU A 238 -6.84 24.28 -10.38
N VAL A 239 -6.33 23.50 -9.41
CA VAL A 239 -6.26 22.02 -9.52
C VAL A 239 -7.65 21.42 -9.46
N LEU A 240 -8.55 21.96 -8.63
CA LEU A 240 -9.93 21.49 -8.54
C LEU A 240 -10.73 21.82 -9.80
N ASP A 241 -10.57 23.01 -10.35
CA ASP A 241 -11.24 23.43 -11.61
C ASP A 241 -10.72 22.61 -12.81
N TRP A 242 -9.39 22.35 -12.84
CA TRP A 242 -8.80 21.43 -13.81
C TRP A 242 -9.39 20.02 -13.70
N PHE A 243 -9.57 19.52 -12.48
CA PHE A 243 -10.11 18.19 -12.23
C PHE A 243 -11.57 18.09 -12.68
N ASP A 244 -12.40 19.09 -12.39
CA ASP A 244 -13.80 19.17 -12.83
C ASP A 244 -13.90 19.25 -14.37
N ALA A 245 -13.05 20.07 -15.01
CA ALA A 245 -12.96 20.14 -16.47
C ALA A 245 -12.52 18.80 -17.09
N TRP A 246 -11.60 18.09 -16.44
CA TRP A 246 -11.21 16.75 -16.86
C TRP A 246 -12.36 15.75 -16.73
N LEU A 247 -13.08 15.75 -15.60
CA LEU A 247 -14.26 14.88 -15.41
C LEU A 247 -15.34 15.14 -16.47
N ALA A 248 -15.61 16.42 -16.77
CA ALA A 248 -16.59 16.82 -17.78
C ALA A 248 -16.19 16.37 -19.20
N ARG A 249 -14.89 16.36 -19.51
CA ARG A 249 -14.35 15.90 -20.81
C ARG A 249 -14.24 14.39 -20.90
N TYR A 250 -13.70 13.74 -19.87
CA TYR A 250 -13.48 12.29 -19.85
C TYR A 250 -14.79 11.53 -19.72
N ARG A 251 -15.76 12.06 -18.95
CA ARG A 251 -17.10 11.52 -18.73
C ARG A 251 -17.08 10.06 -18.27
N PRO A 252 -16.45 9.72 -17.10
CA PRO A 252 -16.42 8.37 -16.59
C PRO A 252 -17.84 7.87 -16.29
N THR A 253 -18.11 6.58 -16.53
CA THR A 253 -19.41 5.96 -16.25
C THR A 253 -19.32 4.92 -15.13
N VAL A 254 -18.20 4.22 -15.03
CA VAL A 254 -17.94 3.17 -14.03
C VAL A 254 -16.60 3.45 -13.37
N GLY A 255 -16.48 3.18 -12.07
CA GLY A 255 -15.22 3.32 -11.36
C GLY A 255 -14.95 2.18 -10.39
N LEU A 256 -13.66 1.98 -10.08
CA LEU A 256 -13.20 1.15 -8.98
C LEU A 256 -12.79 2.07 -7.84
N TYR A 257 -13.45 1.97 -6.70
CA TYR A 257 -13.09 2.74 -5.50
C TYR A 257 -12.26 1.89 -4.56
N PHE A 258 -11.08 2.40 -4.17
CA PHE A 258 -10.22 1.69 -3.26
C PHE A 258 -9.58 2.60 -2.20
N SER A 259 -9.59 2.11 -0.96
CA SER A 259 -8.90 2.71 0.17
C SER A 259 -8.29 1.60 1.02
N GLY A 260 -7.00 1.71 1.32
CA GLY A 260 -6.32 0.67 2.09
C GLY A 260 -4.85 0.95 2.37
N GLY A 261 -4.20 0.05 3.10
CA GLY A 261 -2.78 0.08 3.38
C GLY A 261 -1.93 -0.29 2.17
N ALA A 262 -0.63 -0.03 2.23
CA ALA A 262 0.29 -0.28 1.11
C ALA A 262 0.37 -1.77 0.70
N SER A 263 0.14 -2.69 1.62
CA SER A 263 0.15 -4.14 1.40
C SER A 263 -1.15 -4.68 0.77
N SER A 264 -2.25 -3.90 0.79
CA SER A 264 -3.56 -4.35 0.30
C SER A 264 -3.86 -3.96 -1.16
N ALA A 265 -2.91 -3.39 -1.89
CA ALA A 265 -3.09 -2.99 -3.28
C ALA A 265 -3.51 -4.14 -4.22
N TYR A 266 -3.14 -5.38 -3.89
CA TYR A 266 -3.53 -6.56 -4.66
C TYR A 266 -5.05 -6.69 -4.80
N GLN A 267 -5.81 -6.25 -3.78
CA GLN A 267 -7.27 -6.28 -3.78
C GLN A 267 -7.89 -5.44 -4.91
N ALA A 268 -7.29 -4.30 -5.20
CA ALA A 268 -7.70 -3.48 -6.35
C ALA A 268 -7.10 -3.98 -7.66
N ASN A 269 -5.84 -4.45 -7.62
CA ASN A 269 -5.11 -4.84 -8.82
C ASN A 269 -5.75 -6.01 -9.56
N MET A 270 -6.40 -6.94 -8.87
CA MET A 270 -7.07 -8.07 -9.51
C MET A 270 -8.32 -7.69 -10.31
N TRP A 271 -8.85 -6.46 -10.09
CA TRP A 271 -10.01 -5.95 -10.84
C TRP A 271 -9.63 -5.07 -12.03
N LEU A 272 -8.32 -4.81 -12.26
CA LEU A 272 -7.90 -3.89 -13.32
C LEU A 272 -8.22 -4.41 -14.72
N GLU A 273 -8.02 -5.70 -14.96
CA GLU A 273 -8.32 -6.31 -16.26
C GLU A 273 -9.83 -6.43 -16.52
N PRO A 274 -10.65 -6.96 -15.61
CA PRO A 274 -12.10 -6.93 -15.74
C PRO A 274 -12.64 -5.52 -15.99
N LEU A 275 -12.14 -4.52 -15.27
CA LEU A 275 -12.55 -3.13 -15.43
C LEU A 275 -12.12 -2.55 -16.79
N ALA A 276 -10.92 -2.88 -17.27
CA ALA A 276 -10.44 -2.46 -18.58
C ALA A 276 -11.20 -3.09 -19.75
N GLY A 277 -11.76 -4.29 -19.53
CA GLY A 277 -12.58 -5.01 -20.49
C GLY A 277 -14.01 -4.49 -20.62
N LEU A 278 -14.47 -3.64 -19.71
CA LEU A 278 -15.79 -3.01 -19.83
C LEU A 278 -15.81 -1.99 -20.96
N GLY A 279 -16.87 -1.99 -21.73
CA GLY A 279 -17.16 -0.88 -22.63
C GLY A 279 -17.39 0.41 -21.84
N GLY A 280 -16.90 1.53 -22.34
CA GLY A 280 -17.08 2.83 -21.68
C GLY A 280 -15.76 3.45 -21.20
N ARG A 281 -15.85 4.32 -20.20
CA ARG A 281 -14.73 5.12 -19.69
C ARG A 281 -14.52 4.84 -18.20
N PRO A 282 -13.83 3.75 -17.85
CA PRO A 282 -13.60 3.41 -16.45
C PRO A 282 -12.60 4.37 -15.78
N VAL A 283 -12.73 4.53 -14.44
CA VAL A 283 -11.81 5.33 -13.62
C VAL A 283 -11.49 4.60 -12.32
N ILE A 284 -10.26 4.74 -11.83
CA ILE A 284 -9.87 4.22 -10.52
C ILE A 284 -9.80 5.38 -9.54
N VAL A 285 -10.61 5.33 -8.47
CA VAL A 285 -10.70 6.34 -7.43
C VAL A 285 -10.02 5.84 -6.16
N LEU A 286 -8.97 6.53 -5.74
CA LEU A 286 -8.17 6.19 -4.56
C LEU A 286 -8.30 7.24 -3.47
N ARG A 287 -8.11 6.84 -2.21
CA ARG A 287 -8.11 7.74 -1.05
C ARG A 287 -6.73 8.05 -0.50
N GLU A 288 -5.77 7.16 -0.71
CA GLU A 288 -4.42 7.27 -0.21
C GLU A 288 -3.44 7.56 -1.33
N ARG A 289 -2.66 8.64 -1.16
CA ARG A 289 -1.68 9.08 -2.15
C ARG A 289 -0.60 8.06 -2.47
N HIS A 290 -0.18 7.26 -1.45
CA HIS A 290 0.79 6.21 -1.65
C HIS A 290 0.27 5.07 -2.51
N MET A 291 -1.06 4.89 -2.57
CA MET A 291 -1.71 3.83 -3.35
C MET A 291 -1.57 4.04 -4.85
N VAL A 292 -1.49 5.30 -5.33
CA VAL A 292 -1.30 5.60 -6.76
C VAL A 292 -0.11 4.85 -7.38
N GLN A 293 0.95 4.62 -6.58
CA GLN A 293 2.15 3.89 -7.02
C GLN A 293 2.03 2.37 -6.86
N ARG A 294 1.07 1.92 -6.04
CA ARG A 294 0.87 0.50 -5.73
C ARG A 294 -0.11 -0.16 -6.67
N ILE A 295 -0.98 0.63 -7.31
CA ILE A 295 -1.81 0.11 -8.40
C ILE A 295 -0.89 -0.37 -9.52
N ALA A 296 -1.14 -1.59 -10.00
CA ALA A 296 -0.37 -2.22 -11.06
C ALA A 296 -0.50 -1.42 -12.38
N ALA A 297 0.24 -1.83 -13.40
CA ALA A 297 0.17 -1.20 -14.71
C ALA A 297 -1.24 -1.29 -15.29
N THR A 298 -1.77 -0.16 -15.75
CA THR A 298 -3.10 -0.07 -16.37
C THR A 298 -3.14 1.14 -17.28
N GLY A 299 -3.97 1.09 -18.32
CA GLY A 299 -4.32 2.26 -19.14
C GLY A 299 -5.45 3.10 -18.55
N ILE A 300 -6.12 2.60 -17.50
CA ILE A 300 -7.25 3.31 -16.88
C ILE A 300 -6.74 4.54 -16.13
N PRO A 301 -7.40 5.71 -16.25
CA PRO A 301 -7.10 6.86 -15.43
C PRO A 301 -7.22 6.54 -13.93
N VAL A 302 -6.20 6.91 -13.15
CA VAL A 302 -6.20 6.78 -11.70
C VAL A 302 -6.26 8.16 -11.09
N VAL A 303 -7.23 8.41 -10.22
CA VAL A 303 -7.40 9.66 -9.50
C VAL A 303 -7.38 9.40 -8.00
N CYS A 304 -6.55 10.10 -7.27
CA CYS A 304 -6.50 10.03 -5.81
C CYS A 304 -7.09 11.32 -5.23
N LEU A 305 -8.14 11.16 -4.43
CA LEU A 305 -8.93 12.22 -3.81
C LEU A 305 -8.84 12.11 -2.28
N PRO A 306 -7.77 12.63 -1.63
CA PRO A 306 -7.54 12.42 -0.22
C PRO A 306 -8.53 13.14 0.70
N LYS A 307 -9.03 14.32 0.29
CA LYS A 307 -10.00 15.11 1.05
C LYS A 307 -11.43 14.66 0.72
N VAL A 308 -12.32 14.67 1.72
CA VAL A 308 -13.74 14.34 1.54
C VAL A 308 -14.42 15.37 0.65
N SER A 309 -14.13 16.66 0.84
CA SER A 309 -14.69 17.73 0.00
C SER A 309 -14.38 17.56 -1.48
N THR A 310 -13.15 17.11 -1.81
CA THR A 310 -12.79 16.80 -3.20
C THR A 310 -13.49 15.54 -3.71
N LEU A 311 -13.70 14.54 -2.83
CA LEU A 311 -14.41 13.32 -3.19
C LEU A 311 -15.88 13.60 -3.55
N MET A 312 -16.55 14.53 -2.83
CA MET A 312 -17.95 14.90 -3.09
C MET A 312 -18.16 15.54 -4.48
N ARG A 313 -17.11 16.08 -5.13
CA ARG A 313 -17.20 16.59 -6.52
C ARG A 313 -17.60 15.50 -7.52
N LEU A 314 -17.40 14.22 -7.20
CA LEU A 314 -17.86 13.11 -8.05
C LEU A 314 -19.39 13.08 -8.21
N GLU A 315 -20.15 13.68 -7.29
CA GLU A 315 -21.60 13.80 -7.39
C GLU A 315 -22.05 14.50 -8.69
N HIS A 316 -21.30 15.49 -9.13
CA HIS A 316 -21.58 16.26 -10.35
C HIS A 316 -21.01 15.62 -11.63
N SER A 317 -20.35 14.46 -11.50
CA SER A 317 -19.78 13.76 -12.64
C SER A 317 -20.80 12.85 -13.35
N THR A 318 -20.40 12.30 -14.48
CA THR A 318 -21.17 11.28 -15.21
C THR A 318 -21.02 9.87 -14.62
N LEU A 319 -20.27 9.72 -13.53
CA LEU A 319 -20.01 8.45 -12.87
C LEU A 319 -21.32 7.87 -12.30
N ARG A 320 -21.68 6.66 -12.68
CA ARG A 320 -22.94 5.98 -12.32
C ARG A 320 -22.76 4.91 -11.28
N VAL A 321 -21.65 4.15 -11.40
CA VAL A 321 -21.37 2.98 -10.57
C VAL A 321 -19.95 3.04 -10.02
N LEU A 322 -19.79 2.69 -8.76
CA LEU A 322 -18.50 2.42 -8.11
C LEU A 322 -18.45 0.98 -7.58
N LEU A 323 -17.44 0.27 -8.03
CA LEU A 323 -17.13 -1.08 -7.60
C LEU A 323 -16.16 -1.05 -6.40
N HIS A 324 -16.42 -1.85 -5.37
CA HIS A 324 -15.67 -1.85 -4.13
C HIS A 324 -15.03 -3.23 -3.89
N PRO A 325 -13.71 -3.40 -4.13
CA PRO A 325 -13.03 -4.68 -3.91
C PRO A 325 -12.75 -4.96 -2.43
N SER A 326 -12.97 -3.99 -1.56
CA SER A 326 -12.80 -4.14 -0.11
C SER A 326 -13.49 -3.04 0.67
N ASN A 327 -13.74 -3.34 1.95
CA ASN A 327 -14.26 -2.38 2.91
C ASN A 327 -13.13 -1.73 3.71
N SER A 328 -13.23 -0.42 3.93
CA SER A 328 -12.33 0.33 4.80
C SER A 328 -13.10 1.43 5.54
N GLY A 329 -12.49 2.00 6.58
CA GLY A 329 -13.13 3.10 7.32
C GLY A 329 -13.44 4.34 6.47
N LYS A 330 -12.81 4.49 5.28
CA LYS A 330 -13.08 5.60 4.36
C LYS A 330 -14.12 5.27 3.28
N THR A 331 -14.55 4.02 3.18
CA THR A 331 -15.59 3.63 2.22
C THR A 331 -16.92 4.33 2.51
N SER A 332 -17.29 4.49 3.80
CA SER A 332 -18.49 5.22 4.21
C SER A 332 -18.56 6.66 3.69
N GLN A 333 -17.42 7.24 3.32
CA GLN A 333 -17.39 8.62 2.83
C GLN A 333 -17.89 8.74 1.41
N VAL A 334 -17.62 7.77 0.52
CA VAL A 334 -18.08 7.80 -0.86
C VAL A 334 -19.54 7.32 -1.00
N LEU A 335 -19.97 6.44 -0.10
CA LEU A 335 -21.38 5.99 -0.04
C LEU A 335 -22.37 7.12 0.26
N ARG A 336 -21.88 8.30 0.67
CA ARG A 336 -22.71 9.51 0.88
C ARG A 336 -23.13 10.20 -0.41
N ILE A 337 -22.58 9.80 -1.55
CA ILE A 337 -22.93 10.39 -2.84
C ILE A 337 -24.18 9.70 -3.37
N PRO A 338 -25.37 10.30 -3.29
CA PRO A 338 -26.62 9.61 -3.57
C PRO A 338 -26.82 9.36 -5.07
N THR A 339 -26.10 10.06 -5.92
CA THR A 339 -26.21 9.96 -7.39
C THR A 339 -25.41 8.80 -7.99
N ILE A 340 -24.60 8.10 -7.19
CA ILE A 340 -23.77 6.98 -7.61
C ILE A 340 -24.29 5.70 -6.94
N LYS A 341 -24.43 4.63 -7.71
CA LYS A 341 -24.71 3.29 -7.20
C LYS A 341 -23.42 2.56 -6.85
N HIS A 342 -23.47 1.73 -5.83
CA HIS A 342 -22.31 1.07 -5.24
C HIS A 342 -22.49 -0.43 -5.21
N ALA A 343 -21.57 -1.18 -5.84
CA ALA A 343 -21.52 -2.64 -5.77
C ALA A 343 -20.28 -3.10 -4.97
N PHE A 344 -20.50 -3.97 -3.99
CA PHE A 344 -19.43 -4.65 -3.29
C PHE A 344 -19.03 -5.90 -4.07
N VAL A 345 -17.82 -5.90 -4.64
CA VAL A 345 -17.36 -6.98 -5.52
C VAL A 345 -16.32 -7.88 -4.86
N ASN A 346 -15.89 -7.54 -3.64
CA ASN A 346 -14.85 -8.23 -2.89
C ASN A 346 -13.54 -8.43 -3.69
N HIS A 347 -12.53 -9.04 -3.11
CA HIS A 347 -11.25 -9.35 -3.76
C HIS A 347 -10.97 -10.86 -3.79
N GLY A 348 -11.84 -11.68 -3.23
CA GLY A 348 -11.75 -13.12 -3.22
C GLY A 348 -12.96 -13.74 -2.54
N GLU A 349 -13.32 -14.94 -2.94
CA GLU A 349 -14.35 -15.74 -2.31
C GLU A 349 -13.70 -16.70 -1.33
N SER A 350 -14.16 -16.71 -0.08
CA SER A 350 -13.70 -17.64 0.95
C SER A 350 -14.89 -18.28 1.64
N ASP A 351 -14.77 -19.55 2.00
CA ASP A 351 -15.81 -20.29 2.70
C ASP A 351 -16.05 -19.83 4.13
N LYS A 352 -15.15 -18.98 4.66
CA LYS A 352 -15.26 -18.47 6.03
C LYS A 352 -16.44 -17.49 6.14
N LEU A 353 -17.32 -17.69 7.12
CA LEU A 353 -18.41 -16.74 7.40
C LEU A 353 -17.93 -15.32 7.68
N SER A 354 -16.71 -15.17 8.18
CA SER A 354 -16.06 -13.85 8.35
C SER A 354 -15.87 -13.08 7.03
N SER A 355 -16.01 -13.73 5.88
CA SER A 355 -16.03 -13.09 4.56
C SER A 355 -17.31 -12.31 4.29
N CYS A 356 -18.41 -12.66 4.96
CA CYS A 356 -19.67 -11.94 4.92
C CYS A 356 -19.65 -10.82 5.98
N ASN A 357 -19.15 -9.66 5.58
CA ASN A 357 -19.05 -8.52 6.49
C ASN A 357 -20.41 -7.79 6.60
N PRO A 358 -20.92 -7.49 7.82
CA PRO A 358 -22.15 -6.71 8.01
C PRO A 358 -22.14 -5.34 7.32
N TYR A 359 -20.99 -4.81 6.99
CA TYR A 359 -20.87 -3.57 6.22
C TYR A 359 -21.39 -3.72 4.77
N ALA A 360 -21.48 -4.94 4.26
CA ALA A 360 -21.96 -5.23 2.91
C ALA A 360 -23.38 -4.72 2.66
N LYS A 361 -24.25 -4.66 3.68
CA LYS A 361 -25.60 -4.08 3.60
C LYS A 361 -25.65 -2.57 3.27
N ALA A 362 -24.51 -1.88 3.31
CA ALA A 362 -24.44 -0.45 2.99
C ALA A 362 -24.29 -0.17 1.48
N TYR A 363 -24.08 -1.22 0.69
CA TYR A 363 -24.01 -1.12 -0.77
C TYR A 363 -25.39 -1.33 -1.38
N ASP A 364 -25.57 -0.86 -2.62
CA ASP A 364 -26.79 -1.13 -3.39
C ASP A 364 -26.88 -2.60 -3.78
N GLU A 365 -25.75 -3.21 -4.13
CA GLU A 365 -25.65 -4.62 -4.49
C GLU A 365 -24.38 -5.26 -3.94
N VAL A 366 -24.44 -6.56 -3.71
CA VAL A 366 -23.31 -7.42 -3.36
C VAL A 366 -23.11 -8.44 -4.48
N TRP A 367 -21.98 -8.32 -5.15
CA TRP A 367 -21.67 -9.18 -6.30
C TRP A 367 -20.79 -10.33 -5.88
N VAL A 368 -21.27 -11.54 -6.12
CA VAL A 368 -20.68 -12.80 -5.69
C VAL A 368 -20.29 -13.67 -6.87
N ALA A 369 -19.41 -14.65 -6.63
CA ALA A 369 -18.95 -15.52 -7.68
C ALA A 369 -20.03 -16.51 -8.16
N GLY A 370 -20.81 -17.07 -7.25
CA GLY A 370 -21.80 -18.08 -7.60
C GLY A 370 -22.75 -18.44 -6.44
N PRO A 371 -23.59 -19.47 -6.62
CA PRO A 371 -24.65 -19.85 -5.67
C PRO A 371 -24.17 -20.06 -4.25
N ALA A 372 -23.02 -20.70 -4.02
CA ALA A 372 -22.51 -20.94 -2.67
C ALA A 372 -22.22 -19.65 -1.90
N ALA A 373 -21.82 -18.58 -2.58
CA ALA A 373 -21.58 -17.30 -1.94
C ALA A 373 -22.91 -16.59 -1.61
N ARG A 374 -23.94 -16.70 -2.46
CA ARG A 374 -25.31 -16.25 -2.17
C ARG A 374 -25.88 -16.95 -0.94
N GLU A 375 -25.80 -18.28 -0.88
CA GLU A 375 -26.22 -19.08 0.28
C GLU A 375 -25.50 -18.64 1.56
N ARG A 376 -24.20 -18.34 1.47
CA ARG A 376 -23.39 -17.89 2.61
C ARG A 376 -23.85 -16.54 3.15
N TYR A 377 -24.25 -15.59 2.29
CA TYR A 377 -24.84 -14.33 2.73
C TYR A 377 -26.19 -14.54 3.43
N ALA A 378 -27.03 -15.47 2.95
CA ALA A 378 -28.27 -15.84 3.58
C ALA A 378 -28.04 -16.47 4.97
N LEU A 379 -27.07 -17.38 5.09
CA LEU A 379 -26.71 -18.04 6.36
C LEU A 379 -26.05 -17.10 7.38
N ALA A 380 -25.32 -16.09 6.88
CA ALA A 380 -24.61 -15.15 7.77
C ALA A 380 -25.51 -14.11 8.42
N GLU A 381 -26.75 -13.93 7.94
CA GLU A 381 -27.76 -12.99 8.46
C GLU A 381 -27.19 -11.57 8.71
N VAL A 382 -26.30 -11.11 7.86
CA VAL A 382 -25.63 -9.79 8.01
C VAL A 382 -26.47 -8.61 7.52
N GLY A 383 -27.73 -8.85 7.14
CA GLY A 383 -28.70 -7.84 6.70
C GLY A 383 -28.55 -7.43 5.23
N VAL A 384 -27.98 -8.29 4.40
CA VAL A 384 -28.02 -8.21 2.93
C VAL A 384 -29.23 -9.00 2.48
N GLU A 385 -30.11 -8.38 1.69
CA GLU A 385 -31.30 -9.03 1.13
C GLU A 385 -30.90 -9.84 -0.12
N ASP A 386 -31.55 -10.99 -0.34
CA ASP A 386 -31.22 -11.87 -1.48
C ASP A 386 -31.37 -11.20 -2.84
N LYS A 387 -32.33 -10.28 -2.97
CA LYS A 387 -32.52 -9.47 -4.20
C LYS A 387 -31.33 -8.58 -4.57
N ASP A 388 -30.51 -8.22 -3.54
CA ASP A 388 -29.37 -7.33 -3.71
C ASP A 388 -28.06 -8.14 -3.93
N VAL A 389 -28.16 -9.48 -3.97
CA VAL A 389 -27.02 -10.37 -4.27
C VAL A 389 -27.04 -10.75 -5.75
N VAL A 390 -25.98 -10.42 -6.48
CA VAL A 390 -25.84 -10.68 -7.92
C VAL A 390 -24.69 -11.64 -8.20
N GLU A 391 -24.97 -12.71 -8.95
CA GLU A 391 -23.95 -13.73 -9.29
C GLU A 391 -23.25 -13.35 -10.60
N ILE A 392 -22.05 -12.81 -10.48
CA ILE A 392 -21.26 -12.33 -11.63
C ILE A 392 -20.15 -13.30 -12.06
N GLY A 393 -19.91 -14.38 -11.31
CA GLY A 393 -18.71 -15.18 -11.49
C GLY A 393 -17.43 -14.50 -11.01
N ARG A 394 -16.31 -14.98 -11.57
CA ARG A 394 -14.97 -14.46 -11.26
C ARG A 394 -14.28 -14.03 -12.57
N PRO A 395 -14.56 -12.83 -13.09
CA PRO A 395 -13.98 -12.37 -14.36
C PRO A 395 -12.46 -12.22 -14.34
N GLN A 396 -11.81 -12.25 -13.17
CA GLN A 396 -10.36 -12.26 -13.01
C GLN A 396 -9.73 -13.57 -13.45
N LEU A 397 -10.51 -14.67 -13.51
CA LEU A 397 -10.01 -16.02 -13.77
C LEU A 397 -9.87 -16.34 -15.26
N ASP A 398 -10.22 -15.45 -16.16
CA ASP A 398 -10.05 -15.62 -17.61
C ASP A 398 -8.60 -15.94 -18.02
N ALA A 399 -7.62 -15.53 -17.21
CA ALA A 399 -6.20 -15.84 -17.41
C ALA A 399 -5.81 -17.25 -16.93
N VAL A 400 -6.68 -17.96 -16.21
CA VAL A 400 -6.40 -19.31 -15.69
C VAL A 400 -6.68 -20.33 -16.79
N ARG A 401 -5.66 -21.11 -17.11
CA ARG A 401 -5.75 -22.15 -18.16
C ARG A 401 -6.42 -23.40 -17.59
N PRO A 402 -7.34 -24.02 -18.35
CA PRO A 402 -7.94 -25.28 -17.94
C PRO A 402 -6.92 -26.41 -17.89
N TYR A 403 -7.26 -27.48 -17.17
CA TYR A 403 -6.47 -28.70 -17.08
C TYR A 403 -6.28 -29.35 -18.46
N ALA A 404 -5.05 -29.59 -18.80
CA ALA A 404 -4.68 -30.17 -20.13
C ALA A 404 -4.18 -31.62 -20.04
N GLY A 405 -4.33 -32.25 -18.87
CA GLY A 405 -3.84 -33.61 -18.63
C GLY A 405 -2.69 -33.65 -17.60
N PRO A 406 -2.24 -34.87 -17.25
CA PRO A 406 -1.13 -35.08 -16.33
C PRO A 406 0.20 -34.58 -16.90
N PRO A 407 1.22 -34.36 -16.05
CA PRO A 407 2.58 -34.11 -16.53
C PRO A 407 3.04 -35.20 -17.51
N ALA A 408 3.76 -34.80 -18.54
CA ALA A 408 4.30 -35.75 -19.49
C ALA A 408 5.23 -36.76 -18.79
N PRO A 409 5.33 -38.02 -19.28
CA PRO A 409 6.25 -38.99 -18.71
C PRO A 409 7.68 -38.44 -18.62
N GLY A 410 8.29 -38.51 -17.45
CA GLY A 410 9.64 -37.98 -17.18
C GLY A 410 9.69 -36.47 -16.88
N ALA A 411 8.62 -35.72 -17.04
CA ALA A 411 8.53 -34.34 -16.62
C ALA A 411 8.30 -34.22 -15.08
N PHE A 412 8.72 -33.11 -14.50
CA PHE A 412 8.46 -32.84 -13.10
C PHE A 412 6.99 -32.53 -12.85
N THR A 413 6.43 -33.12 -11.81
CA THR A 413 5.13 -32.70 -11.26
C THR A 413 5.32 -31.38 -10.52
N THR A 414 4.79 -30.30 -11.06
CA THR A 414 4.92 -28.96 -10.45
C THR A 414 3.84 -28.76 -9.41
N VAL A 415 4.24 -28.67 -8.15
CA VAL A 415 3.35 -28.44 -7.00
C VAL A 415 3.45 -26.99 -6.56
N LEU A 416 2.32 -26.28 -6.56
CA LEU A 416 2.23 -24.96 -5.96
C LEU A 416 1.78 -25.08 -4.49
N TYR A 417 2.66 -24.73 -3.55
CA TYR A 417 2.29 -24.55 -2.17
C TYR A 417 2.03 -23.05 -1.90
N ALA A 418 0.77 -22.68 -1.78
CA ALA A 418 0.31 -21.31 -1.63
C ALA A 418 -0.53 -21.14 -0.35
N PRO A 419 0.10 -21.18 0.84
CA PRO A 419 -0.61 -21.01 2.10
C PRO A 419 -1.12 -19.58 2.27
N THR A 420 -2.24 -19.43 2.99
CA THR A 420 -2.73 -18.12 3.42
C THR A 420 -1.93 -17.62 4.64
N TRP A 421 -2.26 -16.45 5.14
CA TRP A 421 -1.60 -15.87 6.30
C TRP A 421 -2.37 -16.17 7.60
N GLU A 422 -1.76 -15.92 8.73
CA GLU A 422 -2.25 -16.29 10.07
C GLU A 422 -3.54 -15.60 10.53
N GLY A 423 -4.03 -14.56 9.82
CA GLY A 423 -5.24 -13.83 10.22
C GLY A 423 -5.03 -12.92 11.44
N TRP A 424 -6.12 -12.34 11.94
CA TRP A 424 -6.12 -11.44 13.10
C TRP A 424 -6.63 -12.12 14.39
N ASP A 425 -7.29 -13.25 14.29
CA ASP A 425 -8.04 -13.93 15.34
C ASP A 425 -7.22 -14.97 16.12
N GLY A 426 -6.00 -15.26 15.67
CA GLY A 426 -5.10 -16.24 16.29
C GLY A 426 -5.56 -17.70 16.12
N ASN A 427 -6.48 -17.98 15.19
CA ASN A 427 -6.93 -19.34 14.90
C ASN A 427 -5.82 -20.12 14.15
N PRO A 428 -5.32 -21.25 14.70
CA PRO A 428 -4.28 -22.05 14.05
C PRO A 428 -4.74 -22.66 12.70
N GLY A 429 -6.05 -22.88 12.53
CA GLY A 429 -6.63 -23.33 11.25
C GLY A 429 -6.60 -22.30 10.13
N ASN A 430 -6.13 -21.08 10.38
CA ASN A 430 -6.03 -20.07 9.32
C ASN A 430 -4.89 -20.33 8.34
N THR A 431 -3.77 -20.90 8.80
CA THR A 431 -2.58 -21.13 7.95
C THR A 431 -1.90 -22.43 8.29
N SER A 432 -1.50 -23.17 7.27
CA SER A 432 -0.68 -24.38 7.42
C SER A 432 0.79 -24.12 7.72
N VAL A 433 1.26 -22.89 7.51
CA VAL A 433 2.70 -22.55 7.59
C VAL A 433 3.32 -22.94 8.91
N VAL A 434 2.58 -22.75 10.04
CA VAL A 434 3.11 -22.98 11.40
C VAL A 434 3.12 -24.46 11.77
N GLU A 435 1.98 -25.13 11.56
CA GLU A 435 1.74 -26.48 12.12
C GLU A 435 2.11 -27.61 11.13
N ALA A 436 1.99 -27.36 9.81
CA ALA A 436 2.18 -28.35 8.77
C ALA A 436 3.24 -27.99 7.73
N GLY A 437 3.55 -26.70 7.55
CA GLY A 437 4.29 -26.21 6.41
C GLY A 437 5.66 -26.83 6.21
N GLU A 438 6.43 -27.05 7.27
CA GLU A 438 7.75 -27.71 7.17
C GLU A 438 7.62 -29.18 6.77
N ASN A 439 6.66 -29.92 7.34
CA ASN A 439 6.42 -31.33 7.00
C ASN A 439 5.93 -31.49 5.58
N LEU A 440 4.97 -30.65 5.13
CA LEU A 440 4.49 -30.64 3.75
C LEU A 440 5.64 -30.39 2.76
N VAL A 441 6.47 -29.39 3.05
CA VAL A 441 7.61 -29.10 2.16
C VAL A 441 8.64 -30.24 2.17
N ARG A 442 8.96 -30.84 3.32
CA ARG A 442 9.87 -32.00 3.38
C ARG A 442 9.32 -33.19 2.59
N ALA A 443 8.02 -33.49 2.75
CA ALA A 443 7.40 -34.60 2.03
C ALA A 443 7.39 -34.36 0.51
N LEU A 444 7.12 -33.12 0.06
CA LEU A 444 7.17 -32.77 -1.36
C LEU A 444 8.60 -32.80 -1.92
N LEU A 445 9.59 -32.36 -1.15
CA LEU A 445 11.00 -32.35 -1.57
C LEU A 445 11.63 -33.73 -1.57
N ALA A 446 11.07 -34.69 -0.81
CA ALA A 446 11.52 -36.07 -0.78
C ALA A 446 11.24 -36.84 -2.10
N ASP A 447 10.28 -36.38 -2.90
CA ASP A 447 9.98 -36.98 -4.21
C ASP A 447 10.85 -36.30 -5.29
N PRO A 448 11.80 -37.02 -5.93
CA PRO A 448 12.69 -36.44 -6.94
C PRO A 448 11.96 -35.94 -8.20
N GLY A 449 10.76 -36.46 -8.48
CA GLY A 449 9.90 -36.05 -9.61
C GLY A 449 9.09 -34.79 -9.32
N VAL A 450 9.17 -34.19 -8.11
CA VAL A 450 8.43 -32.97 -7.76
C VAL A 450 9.28 -31.74 -8.04
N ARG A 451 8.65 -30.71 -8.59
CA ARG A 451 9.10 -29.33 -8.62
C ARG A 451 8.20 -28.49 -7.71
N LEU A 452 8.74 -27.90 -6.66
CA LEU A 452 7.98 -27.08 -5.72
C LEU A 452 8.03 -25.59 -6.09
N LEU A 453 6.85 -24.95 -6.18
CA LEU A 453 6.67 -23.50 -6.22
C LEU A 453 6.08 -23.08 -4.86
N TYR A 454 6.89 -22.48 -3.98
CA TYR A 454 6.42 -21.95 -2.70
C TYR A 454 6.07 -20.48 -2.82
N LYS A 455 4.81 -20.14 -2.69
CA LYS A 455 4.30 -18.77 -2.78
C LYS A 455 3.54 -18.38 -1.52
N PRO A 456 4.23 -17.95 -0.45
CA PRO A 456 3.58 -17.51 0.78
C PRO A 456 2.76 -16.24 0.57
N HIS A 457 1.71 -16.09 1.38
CA HIS A 457 0.90 -14.88 1.34
C HIS A 457 1.75 -13.64 1.73
N PRO A 458 1.55 -12.46 1.10
CA PRO A 458 2.34 -11.26 1.39
C PRO A 458 2.30 -10.77 2.84
N LEU A 459 1.30 -11.20 3.62
CA LEU A 459 1.16 -10.87 5.04
C LEU A 459 1.66 -11.97 5.99
N THR A 460 2.18 -13.08 5.48
CA THR A 460 2.71 -14.18 6.32
C THR A 460 3.78 -13.65 7.29
N GLY A 461 3.59 -13.93 8.58
CA GLY A 461 4.48 -13.46 9.65
C GLY A 461 4.34 -11.98 10.01
N SER A 462 3.26 -11.33 9.59
CA SER A 462 2.99 -9.93 9.96
C SER A 462 2.37 -9.80 11.36
N VAL A 463 1.69 -10.81 11.85
CA VAL A 463 1.01 -10.86 13.14
C VAL A 463 1.65 -11.87 14.08
N ASP A 464 1.87 -13.12 13.63
CA ASP A 464 2.47 -14.17 14.44
C ASP A 464 3.98 -14.35 14.09
N PRO A 465 4.90 -14.12 15.05
CA PRO A 465 6.33 -14.38 14.85
C PRO A 465 6.67 -15.85 14.53
N ARG A 466 5.81 -16.83 14.95
CA ARG A 466 5.99 -18.25 14.63
C ARG A 466 5.81 -18.49 13.14
N ALA A 467 4.79 -17.88 12.52
CA ALA A 467 4.57 -17.96 11.08
C ALA A 467 5.77 -17.39 10.29
N ARG A 468 6.34 -16.27 10.75
CA ARG A 468 7.56 -15.70 10.16
C ARG A 468 8.77 -16.66 10.29
N ALA A 469 8.93 -17.26 11.45
CA ALA A 469 10.03 -18.20 11.67
C ALA A 469 9.90 -19.47 10.82
N ALA A 470 8.68 -20.01 10.71
CA ALA A 470 8.37 -21.17 9.86
C ALA A 470 8.59 -20.87 8.37
N ASP A 471 8.11 -19.72 7.89
CA ASP A 471 8.36 -19.28 6.51
C ASP A 471 9.86 -19.19 6.18
N LEU A 472 10.68 -18.67 7.10
CA LEU A 472 12.12 -18.61 6.91
C LEU A 472 12.75 -20.02 6.85
N ARG A 473 12.31 -20.96 7.69
CA ARG A 473 12.79 -22.35 7.66
C ARG A 473 12.36 -23.08 6.39
N ILE A 474 11.13 -22.90 5.94
CA ILE A 474 10.65 -23.42 4.65
C ILE A 474 11.54 -22.94 3.50
N ARG A 475 11.84 -21.66 3.45
CA ARG A 475 12.72 -21.10 2.41
C ARG A 475 14.14 -21.68 2.48
N GLU A 476 14.65 -21.99 3.67
CA GLU A 476 15.95 -22.62 3.81
C GLU A 476 15.91 -24.09 3.37
N LEU A 477 14.83 -24.83 3.67
CA LEU A 477 14.64 -26.21 3.16
C LEU A 477 14.66 -26.24 1.62
N VAL A 478 13.92 -25.31 0.98
CA VAL A 478 13.89 -25.22 -0.49
C VAL A 478 15.28 -24.90 -1.06
N ARG A 479 16.03 -23.98 -0.42
CA ARG A 479 17.40 -23.65 -0.84
C ARG A 479 18.37 -24.84 -0.65
N ALA A 480 18.23 -25.56 0.45
CA ALA A 480 19.04 -26.77 0.70
C ALA A 480 18.79 -27.83 -0.37
N ALA A 481 17.53 -28.14 -0.66
CA ALA A 481 17.16 -29.10 -1.70
C ALA A 481 17.70 -28.69 -3.09
N ASN A 482 17.66 -27.40 -3.43
CA ASN A 482 18.24 -26.93 -4.70
C ASN A 482 19.78 -27.07 -4.75
N ARG A 483 20.48 -26.96 -3.62
CA ARG A 483 21.94 -27.19 -3.58
C ARG A 483 22.32 -28.67 -3.79
N GLU A 484 21.47 -29.57 -3.28
CA GLU A 484 21.69 -31.02 -3.38
C GLU A 484 21.28 -31.56 -4.76
N ARG A 485 20.20 -31.02 -5.35
CA ARG A 485 19.59 -31.58 -6.54
C ARG A 485 20.46 -31.40 -7.79
N GLY A 486 20.97 -30.21 -8.07
CA GLY A 486 21.78 -29.92 -9.25
C GLY A 486 21.10 -30.25 -10.59
N GLY A 487 21.63 -29.81 -11.69
CA GLY A 487 21.10 -30.14 -13.02
C GLY A 487 21.47 -29.09 -14.07
N PRO A 488 21.07 -29.30 -15.33
CA PRO A 488 21.34 -28.36 -16.41
C PRO A 488 20.62 -27.04 -16.11
N ARG A 489 21.32 -25.93 -16.41
CA ARG A 489 20.77 -24.58 -16.28
C ARG A 489 20.46 -24.01 -17.65
N PRO A 490 19.47 -23.12 -17.77
CA PRO A 490 19.23 -22.38 -18.98
C PRO A 490 20.47 -21.62 -19.43
N ASP A 491 20.59 -21.44 -20.73
CA ASP A 491 21.66 -20.61 -21.31
C ASP A 491 21.65 -19.18 -20.75
N ALA A 492 22.80 -18.55 -20.69
CA ALA A 492 22.96 -17.16 -20.27
C ALA A 492 22.06 -16.18 -21.09
N SER A 493 21.72 -16.54 -22.33
CA SER A 493 20.77 -15.82 -23.17
C SER A 493 19.38 -15.68 -22.54
N ALA A 494 18.91 -16.66 -21.77
CA ALA A 494 17.62 -16.63 -21.07
C ALA A 494 17.60 -15.55 -19.97
N ALA A 495 18.69 -15.42 -19.20
CA ALA A 495 18.84 -14.36 -18.21
C ALA A 495 18.87 -12.97 -18.85
N VAL A 496 19.55 -12.82 -19.99
CA VAL A 496 19.59 -11.58 -20.79
C VAL A 496 18.20 -11.25 -21.32
N ALA A 497 17.46 -12.26 -21.84
CA ALA A 497 16.09 -12.09 -22.31
C ALA A 497 15.18 -11.61 -21.18
N LEU A 498 15.23 -12.22 -20.00
CA LEU A 498 14.46 -11.79 -18.83
C LEU A 498 14.79 -10.35 -18.42
N ALA A 499 16.09 -9.99 -18.37
CA ALA A 499 16.52 -8.62 -18.04
C ALA A 499 15.96 -7.61 -19.05
N ARG A 500 15.98 -7.91 -20.36
CA ARG A 500 15.42 -7.07 -21.42
C ARG A 500 13.90 -6.93 -21.25
N ARG A 501 13.15 -8.03 -21.03
CA ARG A 501 11.71 -7.98 -20.81
C ARG A 501 11.33 -7.24 -19.52
N THR A 502 12.13 -7.37 -18.47
CA THR A 502 11.97 -6.61 -17.24
C THR A 502 12.12 -5.10 -17.49
N ALA A 503 13.16 -4.70 -18.22
CA ALA A 503 13.38 -3.30 -18.57
C ALA A 503 12.25 -2.73 -19.46
N GLU A 504 11.77 -3.52 -20.44
CA GLU A 504 10.64 -3.16 -21.30
C GLU A 504 9.36 -2.94 -20.49
N LEU A 505 9.02 -3.91 -19.63
CA LEU A 505 7.84 -3.84 -18.78
C LEU A 505 7.93 -2.68 -17.78
N ASP A 506 9.09 -2.45 -17.18
CA ASP A 506 9.32 -1.33 -16.29
C ASP A 506 9.19 0.04 -17.02
N ARG A 507 9.67 0.14 -18.25
CA ARG A 507 9.50 1.33 -19.08
C ARG A 507 8.02 1.61 -19.36
N LEU A 508 7.23 0.57 -19.66
CA LEU A 508 5.80 0.69 -19.92
C LEU A 508 4.99 0.98 -18.65
N THR A 509 5.45 0.50 -17.50
CA THR A 509 4.62 0.44 -16.29
C THR A 509 4.91 1.51 -15.26
N THR A 510 6.08 2.15 -15.15
CA THR A 510 6.24 3.23 -14.15
C THR A 510 7.67 3.45 -13.59
N ALA A 511 8.74 2.98 -14.22
CA ALA A 511 10.08 3.14 -13.65
C ALA A 511 10.41 4.61 -13.33
N GLY A 512 10.12 5.54 -14.25
CA GLY A 512 10.31 6.97 -14.04
C GLY A 512 9.43 7.59 -12.95
N PHE A 513 8.23 7.05 -12.78
CA PHE A 513 7.27 7.49 -11.79
C PHE A 513 7.65 7.07 -10.35
N ARG A 514 8.26 5.88 -10.18
CA ARG A 514 8.69 5.39 -8.86
C ARG A 514 9.85 6.18 -8.26
N SER A 515 10.72 6.70 -9.10
CA SER A 515 11.90 7.49 -8.67
C SER A 515 11.57 8.94 -8.31
N ALA A 516 10.35 9.40 -8.54
CA ALA A 516 9.93 10.77 -8.24
C ALA A 516 9.96 11.05 -6.72
N ALA A 517 10.44 12.22 -6.37
CA ALA A 517 10.66 12.62 -4.99
C ALA A 517 9.38 13.00 -4.25
N ASP A 518 8.42 13.55 -4.97
CA ASP A 518 7.12 13.97 -4.42
C ASP A 518 5.98 13.76 -5.44
N GLN A 519 4.78 14.16 -5.06
CA GLN A 519 3.57 13.93 -5.85
C GLN A 519 3.53 14.77 -7.12
N ALA A 520 3.95 16.03 -7.03
CA ALA A 520 3.97 16.93 -8.19
C ALA A 520 4.97 16.44 -9.25
N GLU A 521 6.18 16.04 -8.82
CA GLU A 521 7.16 15.45 -9.74
C GLU A 521 6.68 14.11 -10.30
N ARG A 522 5.92 13.36 -9.52
CA ARG A 522 5.36 12.08 -9.96
C ARG A 522 4.34 12.28 -11.07
N MET A 523 3.44 13.25 -10.92
CA MET A 523 2.49 13.62 -11.97
C MET A 523 3.19 14.20 -13.20
N LEU A 524 4.26 14.97 -13.01
CA LEU A 524 5.07 15.52 -14.11
C LEU A 524 5.75 14.41 -14.95
N ARG A 525 6.23 13.36 -14.28
CA ARG A 525 6.97 12.26 -14.93
C ARG A 525 6.07 11.16 -15.47
N GLN A 526 4.78 11.19 -15.22
CA GLN A 526 3.87 10.22 -15.80
C GLN A 526 3.78 10.43 -17.32
N PRO A 527 3.81 9.34 -18.11
CA PRO A 527 3.59 9.48 -19.54
C PRO A 527 2.14 9.92 -19.80
N PRO A 528 1.89 10.66 -20.88
CA PRO A 528 0.54 10.97 -21.31
C PRO A 528 -0.24 9.67 -21.58
N PRO A 529 -1.58 9.71 -21.49
CA PRO A 529 -2.41 8.58 -21.88
C PRO A 529 -2.24 8.30 -23.38
N GLU A 530 -1.71 7.10 -23.69
CA GLU A 530 -1.49 6.65 -25.05
C GLU A 530 -2.55 5.61 -25.44
N PRO A 531 -3.22 5.75 -26.60
CA PRO A 531 -4.08 4.71 -27.14
C PRO A 531 -3.30 3.39 -27.30
N GLY A 532 -3.90 2.26 -26.90
CA GLY A 532 -3.27 0.95 -27.02
C GLY A 532 -2.24 0.58 -25.93
N ARG A 533 -1.90 1.50 -25.01
CA ARG A 533 -0.94 1.24 -23.93
C ARG A 533 -1.32 0.05 -23.06
N ALA A 534 -2.61 -0.13 -22.72
CA ALA A 534 -3.08 -1.28 -21.97
C ALA A 534 -2.75 -2.60 -22.68
N GLY A 535 -2.98 -2.66 -24.01
CA GLY A 535 -2.60 -3.82 -24.81
C GLY A 535 -1.10 -4.06 -24.89
N ALA A 536 -0.30 -2.97 -24.99
CA ALA A 536 1.17 -3.08 -24.97
C ALA A 536 1.67 -3.61 -23.61
N VAL A 537 1.09 -3.16 -22.51
CA VAL A 537 1.44 -3.65 -21.16
C VAL A 537 1.11 -5.13 -21.03
N ARG A 538 -0.10 -5.57 -21.42
CA ARG A 538 -0.47 -7.02 -21.37
C ARG A 538 0.48 -7.90 -22.18
N ARG A 539 0.84 -7.48 -23.41
CA ARG A 539 1.82 -8.22 -24.22
C ARG A 539 3.20 -8.28 -23.57
N ALA A 540 3.63 -7.16 -22.94
CA ALA A 540 4.91 -7.12 -22.23
C ALA A 540 4.88 -7.97 -20.96
N GLU A 541 3.75 -8.05 -20.25
CA GLU A 541 3.57 -8.93 -19.10
C GLU A 541 3.64 -10.39 -19.50
N ALA A 542 2.92 -10.80 -20.55
CA ALA A 542 2.98 -12.16 -21.06
C ALA A 542 4.40 -12.54 -21.52
N ALA A 543 5.06 -11.67 -22.29
CA ALA A 543 6.43 -11.90 -22.74
C ALA A 543 7.44 -11.93 -21.57
N TRP A 544 7.17 -11.19 -20.49
CA TRP A 544 7.97 -11.25 -19.27
C TRP A 544 7.77 -12.58 -18.53
N GLU A 545 6.52 -13.05 -18.41
CA GLU A 545 6.21 -14.34 -17.79
C GLU A 545 6.88 -15.50 -18.52
N ASP A 546 6.80 -15.53 -19.86
CA ASP A 546 7.46 -16.54 -20.67
C ASP A 546 8.99 -16.51 -20.45
N ALA A 547 9.60 -15.32 -20.47
CA ALA A 547 11.03 -15.17 -20.23
C ALA A 547 11.42 -15.54 -18.79
N TYR A 548 10.57 -15.24 -17.80
CA TYR A 548 10.81 -15.62 -16.41
C TYR A 548 10.87 -17.13 -16.25
N TRP A 549 9.87 -17.85 -16.75
CA TRP A 549 9.83 -19.30 -16.64
C TRP A 549 10.95 -19.98 -17.46
N ALA A 550 11.29 -19.44 -18.62
CA ALA A 550 12.39 -19.92 -19.46
C ALA A 550 13.78 -19.66 -18.84
N SER A 551 13.91 -18.67 -17.95
CA SER A 551 15.17 -18.36 -17.25
C SER A 551 15.46 -19.27 -16.06
N LEU A 552 14.49 -20.11 -15.66
CA LEU A 552 14.59 -20.99 -14.51
C LEU A 552 14.83 -22.44 -14.96
N PRO A 553 15.74 -23.16 -14.31
CA PRO A 553 15.88 -24.60 -14.54
C PRO A 553 14.56 -25.33 -14.26
N GLU A 554 14.24 -26.32 -15.07
CA GLU A 554 13.02 -27.12 -14.87
C GLU A 554 13.04 -27.92 -13.56
N TRP A 555 14.22 -28.32 -13.13
CA TRP A 555 14.42 -29.08 -11.89
C TRP A 555 14.39 -28.21 -10.63
N GLU A 556 14.58 -26.89 -10.74
CA GLU A 556 14.78 -26.01 -9.59
C GLU A 556 13.47 -25.66 -8.89
N HIS A 557 13.41 -25.87 -7.57
CA HIS A 557 12.31 -25.39 -6.74
C HIS A 557 12.37 -23.88 -6.60
N GLN A 558 11.21 -23.23 -6.56
CA GLN A 558 11.12 -21.77 -6.54
C GLN A 558 10.44 -21.24 -5.28
N VAL A 559 10.96 -20.13 -4.74
CA VAL A 559 10.33 -19.35 -3.69
C VAL A 559 9.87 -18.00 -4.27
N VAL A 560 8.58 -17.85 -4.49
CA VAL A 560 7.98 -16.69 -5.16
C VAL A 560 7.41 -15.73 -4.12
N THR A 561 8.19 -14.73 -3.73
CA THR A 561 7.80 -13.73 -2.72
C THR A 561 7.42 -12.38 -3.29
N ASP A 562 7.83 -12.12 -4.53
CA ASP A 562 7.57 -10.86 -5.21
C ASP A 562 6.15 -10.83 -5.82
N ALA A 563 5.73 -9.64 -6.21
CA ALA A 563 4.44 -9.44 -6.89
C ALA A 563 4.41 -10.11 -8.29
N ARG A 564 5.56 -10.38 -8.87
CA ARG A 564 5.75 -11.08 -10.15
C ARG A 564 6.57 -12.35 -9.94
N PRO A 565 6.15 -13.49 -10.54
CA PRO A 565 4.92 -13.72 -11.28
C PRO A 565 3.68 -13.64 -10.40
N PRO A 566 2.52 -13.20 -10.95
CA PRO A 566 1.25 -13.18 -10.24
C PRO A 566 0.76 -14.59 -9.92
N LEU A 567 -0.20 -14.71 -9.00
CA LEU A 567 -0.70 -16.00 -8.53
C LEU A 567 -1.26 -16.86 -9.66
N TYR A 568 -2.01 -16.26 -10.59
CA TYR A 568 -2.61 -17.02 -11.73
C TYR A 568 -1.56 -17.52 -12.71
N ALA A 569 -0.43 -16.83 -12.88
CA ALA A 569 0.70 -17.37 -13.64
C ALA A 569 1.31 -18.61 -12.96
N CYS A 570 1.32 -18.66 -11.62
CA CYS A 570 1.72 -19.84 -10.86
C CYS A 570 0.68 -20.97 -11.01
N PHE A 571 -0.64 -20.67 -11.05
CA PHE A 571 -1.69 -21.65 -11.33
C PHE A 571 -1.50 -22.32 -12.69
N ASN A 572 -1.20 -21.51 -13.70
CA ASN A 572 -0.98 -22.01 -15.07
C ASN A 572 0.25 -22.93 -15.19
N ARG A 573 1.22 -22.77 -14.29
CA ARG A 573 2.45 -23.58 -14.27
C ARG A 573 2.36 -24.81 -13.37
N ALA A 574 1.47 -24.80 -12.40
CA ALA A 574 1.29 -25.91 -11.46
C ALA A 574 0.40 -27.01 -12.02
N ASP A 575 0.70 -28.25 -11.67
CA ASP A 575 -0.14 -29.42 -11.92
C ASP A 575 -1.05 -29.70 -10.70
N LEU A 576 -0.63 -29.24 -9.53
CA LEU A 576 -1.27 -29.44 -8.23
C LEU A 576 -1.15 -28.20 -7.38
N LEU A 577 -2.22 -27.85 -6.64
CA LEU A 577 -2.19 -26.85 -5.59
C LEU A 577 -2.26 -27.53 -4.21
N VAL A 578 -1.40 -27.11 -3.28
CA VAL A 578 -1.53 -27.35 -1.84
C VAL A 578 -1.77 -25.99 -1.17
N SER A 579 -2.84 -25.85 -0.41
CA SER A 579 -3.20 -24.58 0.23
C SER A 579 -3.97 -24.81 1.53
N ASP A 580 -4.49 -23.73 2.08
CA ASP A 580 -5.38 -23.69 3.23
C ASP A 580 -6.81 -23.33 2.79
N VAL A 581 -7.80 -23.38 3.69
CA VAL A 581 -9.14 -22.85 3.42
C VAL A 581 -9.04 -21.35 3.12
N SER A 582 -9.06 -21.00 1.85
CA SER A 582 -8.88 -19.62 1.37
C SER A 582 -9.46 -19.41 -0.03
N SER A 583 -9.57 -18.16 -0.46
CA SER A 583 -9.99 -17.81 -1.82
C SER A 583 -9.04 -18.31 -2.93
N VAL A 584 -7.83 -18.69 -2.57
CA VAL A 584 -6.85 -19.27 -3.53
C VAL A 584 -7.38 -20.57 -4.12
N ILE A 585 -8.05 -21.40 -3.29
CA ILE A 585 -8.65 -22.67 -3.77
C ILE A 585 -9.83 -22.38 -4.69
N SER A 586 -10.73 -21.48 -4.27
CA SER A 586 -11.88 -21.12 -5.11
C SER A 586 -11.44 -20.61 -6.48
N ASP A 587 -10.38 -19.80 -6.53
CA ASP A 587 -9.83 -19.32 -7.79
C ASP A 587 -9.14 -20.43 -8.59
N PHE A 588 -8.44 -21.38 -7.93
CA PHE A 588 -7.74 -22.48 -8.58
C PHE A 588 -8.70 -23.51 -9.21
N LEU A 589 -9.90 -23.65 -8.65
CA LEU A 589 -10.96 -24.53 -9.20
C LEU A 589 -11.31 -24.20 -10.66
N ALA A 590 -11.12 -22.95 -11.09
CA ALA A 590 -11.29 -22.57 -12.50
C ALA A 590 -10.38 -23.35 -13.45
N SER A 591 -9.25 -23.87 -12.95
CA SER A 591 -8.36 -24.71 -13.76
C SER A 591 -8.83 -26.17 -13.92
N GLY A 592 -9.71 -26.65 -13.04
CA GLY A 592 -10.09 -28.07 -12.97
C GLY A 592 -9.00 -29.03 -12.46
N LYS A 593 -7.82 -28.50 -12.11
CA LYS A 593 -6.66 -29.29 -11.65
C LYS A 593 -6.87 -29.83 -10.24
N PRO A 594 -6.21 -30.95 -9.87
CA PRO A 594 -6.20 -31.47 -8.49
C PRO A 594 -5.69 -30.47 -7.49
N TYR A 595 -6.24 -30.49 -6.27
CA TYR A 595 -5.76 -29.68 -5.16
C TYR A 595 -5.92 -30.38 -3.82
N ALA A 596 -5.12 -29.96 -2.85
CA ALA A 596 -5.16 -30.43 -1.48
C ALA A 596 -5.27 -29.27 -0.49
N VAL A 597 -5.94 -29.55 0.64
CA VAL A 597 -6.13 -28.58 1.73
C VAL A 597 -5.54 -29.15 3.01
N ALA A 598 -4.69 -28.38 3.66
CA ALA A 598 -4.13 -28.74 4.95
C ALA A 598 -5.15 -28.54 6.09
N ASN A 599 -5.46 -29.59 6.83
CA ASN A 599 -6.25 -29.53 8.04
C ASN A 599 -5.34 -29.33 9.27
N THR A 600 -5.11 -28.10 9.65
CA THR A 600 -4.27 -27.72 10.80
C THR A 600 -5.10 -27.40 12.06
N GLY A 601 -6.42 -27.54 11.95
CA GLY A 601 -7.35 -27.45 13.07
C GLY A 601 -7.50 -28.78 13.80
N THR A 602 -8.35 -28.80 14.82
CA THR A 602 -8.67 -30.00 15.60
C THR A 602 -9.92 -30.73 15.07
N LEU A 603 -10.42 -30.34 13.88
CA LEU A 603 -11.63 -30.92 13.32
C LEU A 603 -11.36 -32.31 12.72
N ALA A 604 -12.23 -33.27 12.98
CA ALA A 604 -12.23 -34.50 12.22
C ALA A 604 -12.51 -34.25 10.75
N GLU A 605 -11.98 -35.09 9.86
CA GLU A 605 -12.03 -34.86 8.42
C GLU A 605 -13.44 -34.69 7.88
N ASP A 606 -14.39 -35.50 8.33
CA ASP A 606 -15.78 -35.41 7.91
C ASP A 606 -16.46 -34.11 8.33
N VAL A 607 -16.10 -33.59 9.50
CA VAL A 607 -16.55 -32.28 10.00
C VAL A 607 -15.88 -31.16 9.23
N PHE A 608 -14.59 -31.31 8.90
CA PHE A 608 -13.83 -30.33 8.16
C PHE A 608 -14.39 -30.18 6.72
N ARG A 609 -14.68 -31.29 6.04
CA ARG A 609 -15.32 -31.30 4.70
C ARG A 609 -16.72 -30.65 4.73
N LYS A 610 -17.53 -30.93 5.76
CA LYS A 610 -18.87 -30.36 5.92
C LYS A 610 -18.83 -28.85 6.23
N SER A 611 -17.79 -28.40 6.94
CA SER A 611 -17.67 -27.00 7.38
C SER A 611 -17.20 -26.06 6.27
N PHE A 612 -16.49 -26.58 5.26
CA PHE A 612 -15.87 -25.77 4.21
C PHE A 612 -16.13 -26.39 2.82
N PRO A 613 -17.02 -25.78 2.01
CA PRO A 613 -17.33 -26.25 0.66
C PRO A 613 -16.10 -26.55 -0.20
N THR A 614 -15.06 -25.69 -0.13
CA THR A 614 -13.83 -25.91 -0.89
C THR A 614 -13.04 -27.17 -0.50
N VAL A 615 -13.32 -27.75 0.66
CA VAL A 615 -12.68 -28.99 1.11
C VAL A 615 -13.42 -30.23 0.59
N ALA A 616 -14.68 -30.12 0.16
CA ALA A 616 -15.47 -31.25 -0.29
C ALA A 616 -14.78 -32.06 -1.42
N ALA A 617 -14.19 -31.35 -2.39
CA ALA A 617 -13.50 -31.92 -3.55
C ALA A 617 -11.96 -31.86 -3.44
N ALA A 618 -11.41 -31.68 -2.23
CA ALA A 618 -9.99 -31.63 -1.96
C ALA A 618 -9.44 -32.94 -1.40
N THR A 619 -8.18 -33.25 -1.66
CA THR A 619 -7.43 -34.17 -0.80
C THR A 619 -7.11 -33.45 0.51
N VAL A 620 -7.55 -34.02 1.64
CA VAL A 620 -7.25 -33.45 2.96
C VAL A 620 -5.88 -33.94 3.44
N LEU A 621 -4.99 -33.00 3.77
CA LEU A 621 -3.66 -33.31 4.29
C LEU A 621 -3.60 -33.02 5.78
N THR A 622 -3.08 -33.96 6.53
CA THR A 622 -2.80 -33.84 7.96
C THR A 622 -1.46 -33.09 8.19
N PRO A 623 -1.20 -32.55 9.40
CA PRO A 623 0.04 -31.81 9.68
C PRO A 623 1.32 -32.64 9.54
N ASP A 624 1.26 -33.96 9.62
CA ASP A 624 2.39 -34.88 9.38
C ASP A 624 2.71 -35.08 7.90
N ALA A 625 1.84 -34.60 6.99
CA ALA A 625 2.00 -34.70 5.56
C ALA A 625 2.02 -36.13 5.00
N SER A 626 1.52 -37.13 5.73
CA SER A 626 1.55 -38.55 5.34
C SER A 626 0.76 -38.84 4.05
N GLY A 627 -0.24 -38.02 3.71
CA GLY A 627 -1.05 -38.14 2.48
C GLY A 627 -0.37 -37.65 1.18
N VAL A 628 0.81 -37.01 1.26
CA VAL A 628 1.47 -36.41 0.07
C VAL A 628 1.82 -37.45 -1.01
N PRO A 629 2.35 -38.64 -0.71
CA PRO A 629 2.65 -39.62 -1.75
C PRO A 629 1.42 -40.09 -2.57
N ALA A 630 0.30 -40.34 -1.86
CA ALA A 630 -0.95 -40.73 -2.52
C ALA A 630 -1.51 -39.60 -3.41
N LEU A 631 -1.45 -38.36 -2.93
CA LEU A 631 -1.83 -37.18 -3.69
C LEU A 631 -0.99 -37.03 -4.98
N LEU A 632 0.33 -37.20 -4.92
CA LEU A 632 1.19 -37.12 -6.09
C LEU A 632 0.90 -38.24 -7.08
N ALA A 633 0.57 -39.45 -6.58
CA ALA A 633 0.16 -40.56 -7.42
C ALA A 633 -1.13 -40.25 -8.21
N SER A 634 -2.15 -39.65 -7.59
CA SER A 634 -3.39 -39.27 -8.26
C SER A 634 -3.20 -38.15 -9.31
N VAL A 635 -2.24 -37.28 -9.13
CA VAL A 635 -1.90 -36.24 -10.13
C VAL A 635 -1.21 -36.83 -11.36
N ARG A 636 -0.34 -37.80 -11.15
CA ARG A 636 0.41 -38.49 -12.23
C ARG A 636 -0.45 -39.51 -12.97
N HIS A 637 -1.46 -40.04 -12.31
CA HIS A 637 -2.36 -41.10 -12.77
C HIS A 637 -3.81 -40.62 -12.65
N PRO A 638 -4.35 -39.89 -13.65
CA PRO A 638 -5.69 -39.27 -13.57
C PRO A 638 -6.81 -40.32 -13.36
N GLU A 639 -6.60 -41.56 -13.72
CA GLU A 639 -7.51 -42.69 -13.47
C GLU A 639 -7.71 -43.00 -11.98
N ARG A 640 -6.81 -42.49 -11.13
CA ARG A 640 -6.88 -42.60 -9.68
C ARG A 640 -7.47 -41.34 -8.99
N ASP A 641 -7.85 -40.34 -9.79
CA ASP A 641 -8.40 -39.10 -9.30
C ASP A 641 -9.93 -39.21 -9.14
N GLU A 642 -10.37 -39.79 -8.05
CA GLU A 642 -11.78 -39.99 -7.74
C GLU A 642 -12.55 -38.68 -7.52
N LEU A 643 -11.83 -37.57 -7.27
CA LEU A 643 -12.43 -36.27 -6.95
C LEU A 643 -12.67 -35.38 -8.19
N ALA A 644 -12.35 -35.82 -9.38
CA ALA A 644 -12.47 -34.98 -10.59
C ALA A 644 -13.92 -34.52 -10.86
N GLY A 645 -14.90 -35.42 -10.70
CA GLY A 645 -16.32 -35.09 -10.84
C GLY A 645 -16.83 -34.14 -9.79
N GLU A 646 -16.42 -34.34 -8.54
CA GLU A 646 -16.77 -33.45 -7.43
C GLU A 646 -16.16 -32.06 -7.59
N ARG A 647 -14.92 -31.95 -8.12
CA ARG A 647 -14.30 -30.65 -8.44
C ARG A 647 -15.07 -29.90 -9.51
N ALA A 648 -15.54 -30.57 -10.55
CA ALA A 648 -16.35 -29.95 -11.59
C ALA A 648 -17.69 -29.42 -11.03
N ALA A 649 -18.37 -30.24 -10.24
CA ALA A 649 -19.62 -29.83 -9.57
C ALA A 649 -19.39 -28.66 -8.58
N LEU A 650 -18.31 -28.71 -7.82
CA LEU A 650 -17.94 -27.65 -6.90
C LEU A 650 -17.57 -26.34 -7.62
N ALA A 651 -16.85 -26.42 -8.75
CA ALA A 651 -16.54 -25.26 -9.58
C ALA A 651 -17.80 -24.54 -10.04
N LEU A 652 -18.80 -25.29 -10.51
CA LEU A 652 -20.10 -24.72 -10.90
C LEU A 652 -20.79 -24.04 -9.72
N ARG A 653 -20.77 -24.65 -8.54
CA ARG A 653 -21.41 -24.07 -7.34
C ARG A 653 -20.69 -22.83 -6.80
N LEU A 654 -19.35 -22.79 -6.86
CA LEU A 654 -18.55 -21.68 -6.33
C LEU A 654 -18.37 -20.51 -7.30
N LEU A 655 -18.22 -20.83 -8.61
CA LEU A 655 -17.88 -19.84 -9.65
C LEU A 655 -19.06 -19.53 -10.58
N GLY A 656 -20.15 -20.31 -10.48
CA GLY A 656 -21.29 -20.23 -11.38
C GLY A 656 -21.05 -20.90 -12.73
N PRO A 657 -22.01 -20.83 -13.65
CA PRO A 657 -21.95 -21.50 -14.95
C PRO A 657 -20.82 -20.93 -15.83
N ALA A 658 -20.31 -21.78 -16.73
CA ALA A 658 -19.33 -21.38 -17.72
C ALA A 658 -19.95 -20.53 -18.85
N ASP A 659 -21.23 -20.75 -19.14
CA ASP A 659 -22.01 -20.02 -20.14
C ASP A 659 -23.26 -19.39 -19.47
N PRO A 660 -23.47 -18.06 -19.57
CA PRO A 660 -22.54 -17.11 -20.17
C PRO A 660 -21.25 -16.91 -19.31
N PRO A 661 -20.13 -16.60 -19.97
CA PRO A 661 -18.85 -16.42 -19.28
C PRO A 661 -18.92 -15.34 -18.17
N SER A 662 -18.12 -15.48 -17.11
CA SER A 662 -18.12 -14.56 -15.97
C SER A 662 -17.85 -13.10 -16.39
N ARG A 663 -17.08 -12.87 -17.45
CA ARG A 663 -16.86 -11.53 -18.02
C ARG A 663 -18.15 -10.91 -18.57
N GLU A 664 -18.98 -11.70 -19.21
CA GLU A 664 -20.26 -11.24 -19.75
C GLU A 664 -21.28 -10.97 -18.65
N ARG A 665 -21.36 -11.86 -17.65
CA ARG A 665 -22.19 -11.67 -16.45
C ARG A 665 -21.80 -10.41 -15.71
N PHE A 666 -20.50 -10.18 -15.49
CA PHE A 666 -19.98 -8.97 -14.88
C PHE A 666 -20.33 -7.72 -15.70
N ALA A 667 -20.14 -7.75 -17.01
CA ALA A 667 -20.50 -6.62 -17.87
C ALA A 667 -22.03 -6.37 -17.91
N GLY A 668 -22.83 -7.43 -17.81
CA GLY A 668 -24.29 -7.37 -17.68
C GLY A 668 -24.69 -6.63 -16.39
N ALA A 669 -24.20 -7.09 -15.25
CA ALA A 669 -24.47 -6.48 -13.95
C ALA A 669 -24.05 -5.00 -13.90
N VAL A 670 -22.90 -4.66 -14.49
CA VAL A 670 -22.47 -3.24 -14.61
C VAL A 670 -23.49 -2.43 -15.43
N ARG A 671 -23.99 -2.95 -16.55
CA ARG A 671 -24.99 -2.24 -17.38
C ARG A 671 -26.30 -2.03 -16.63
N GLU A 672 -26.79 -3.06 -15.96
CA GLU A 672 -28.03 -3.03 -15.17
C GLU A 672 -27.94 -2.02 -14.03
N LEU A 673 -26.86 -2.06 -13.25
CA LEU A 673 -26.67 -1.12 -12.15
C LEU A 673 -26.45 0.32 -12.66
N CYS A 674 -25.81 0.52 -13.82
CA CYS A 674 -25.73 1.82 -14.50
C CYS A 674 -27.10 2.34 -14.93
N ALA A 675 -27.97 1.48 -15.45
CA ALA A 675 -29.34 1.84 -15.82
C ALA A 675 -30.16 2.24 -14.58
N ALA A 676 -30.04 1.47 -13.48
CA ALA A 676 -30.65 1.78 -12.21
C ALA A 676 -30.19 3.15 -11.65
N ALA A 677 -28.90 3.46 -11.79
CA ALA A 677 -28.35 4.76 -11.39
C ALA A 677 -28.93 5.92 -12.21
N VAL A 678 -29.12 5.74 -13.53
CA VAL A 678 -29.77 6.77 -14.40
C VAL A 678 -31.20 7.00 -13.97
N GLN A 679 -31.98 5.94 -13.76
CA GLN A 679 -33.36 6.05 -13.29
C GLN A 679 -33.44 6.72 -11.91
N HIS A 680 -32.54 6.38 -11.01
CA HIS A 680 -32.49 7.00 -9.69
C HIS A 680 -32.22 8.50 -9.77
N ARG A 681 -31.26 8.94 -10.60
CA ARG A 681 -30.95 10.36 -10.83
C ARG A 681 -32.16 11.11 -11.43
N ALA A 682 -32.86 10.50 -12.39
CA ALA A 682 -34.03 11.11 -12.98
C ALA A 682 -35.13 11.36 -11.93
N ARG A 683 -35.44 10.34 -11.11
CA ARG A 683 -36.39 10.49 -9.99
C ARG A 683 -35.97 11.55 -8.96
N MET A 684 -34.66 11.64 -8.65
CA MET A 684 -34.17 12.71 -7.76
C MET A 684 -34.37 14.10 -8.37
N ALA A 685 -34.06 14.27 -9.65
CA ALA A 685 -34.22 15.54 -10.36
C ALA A 685 -35.71 15.97 -10.44
N GLU A 686 -36.62 15.04 -10.72
CA GLU A 686 -38.05 15.25 -10.72
C GLU A 686 -38.56 15.72 -9.35
N ARG A 687 -38.15 15.06 -8.27
CA ARG A 687 -38.52 15.44 -6.90
C ARG A 687 -38.00 16.83 -6.55
N LEU A 688 -36.72 17.11 -6.86
CA LEU A 688 -36.15 18.44 -6.61
C LEU A 688 -36.85 19.54 -7.39
N ALA A 689 -37.29 19.26 -8.63
CA ALA A 689 -38.05 20.20 -9.45
C ALA A 689 -39.47 20.43 -8.90
N ALA A 690 -40.08 19.39 -8.32
CA ALA A 690 -41.41 19.50 -7.70
C ALA A 690 -41.38 20.27 -6.36
N ASP A 691 -40.30 20.20 -5.62
CA ASP A 691 -40.10 20.91 -4.35
C ASP A 691 -39.68 22.38 -4.52
N LEU A 692 -39.32 22.81 -5.75
CA LEU A 692 -39.06 24.22 -6.05
C LEU A 692 -40.35 24.98 -6.11
N PRO A 693 -40.58 26.07 -5.34
CA PRO A 693 -41.76 26.91 -5.49
C PRO A 693 -41.80 27.46 -6.91
N LEU A 694 -42.99 27.35 -7.54
CA LEU A 694 -43.23 27.94 -8.86
C LEU A 694 -42.80 29.42 -8.83
N PRO A 695 -42.07 29.90 -9.83
CA PRO A 695 -41.73 31.33 -9.90
C PRO A 695 -43.01 32.12 -9.80
N GLY A 696 -43.16 32.86 -8.72
CA GLY A 696 -44.30 33.72 -8.50
C GLY A 696 -44.52 34.63 -9.70
N PRO A 697 -45.77 35.06 -10.00
CA PRO A 697 -46.06 35.92 -11.14
C PRO A 697 -45.11 37.11 -11.09
N ARG A 698 -44.45 37.40 -12.21
CA ARG A 698 -43.60 38.58 -12.38
C ARG A 698 -44.42 39.79 -11.93
N ARG A 699 -44.03 40.44 -10.84
CA ARG A 699 -44.55 41.76 -10.50
C ARG A 699 -44.20 42.68 -11.66
N GLU A 700 -45.23 43.16 -12.39
CA GLU A 700 -45.08 44.28 -13.33
C GLU A 700 -44.46 45.47 -12.56
N PRO A 701 -43.51 46.18 -13.17
CA PRO A 701 -42.94 47.36 -12.54
C PRO A 701 -44.06 48.38 -12.34
N ALA A 702 -44.27 48.79 -11.08
CA ALA A 702 -45.25 49.85 -10.74
C ALA A 702 -44.90 51.10 -11.54
N ARG A 703 -45.93 51.62 -12.26
CA ARG A 703 -45.86 52.95 -12.93
C ARG A 703 -45.57 54.01 -11.87
N PRO A 704 -44.73 54.99 -12.12
CA PRO A 704 -44.49 56.11 -11.18
C PRO A 704 -45.75 56.99 -11.15
N SER A 705 -46.40 57.03 -9.98
CA SER A 705 -47.41 58.03 -9.69
C SER A 705 -46.77 59.38 -9.40
N GLY A 706 -47.21 60.41 -10.08
CA GLY A 706 -46.64 61.74 -10.09
C GLY A 706 -46.75 62.50 -8.78
N THR A 707 -45.81 63.41 -8.70
CA THR A 707 -45.68 64.62 -7.87
C THR A 707 -46.90 65.07 -7.06
N SER A 708 -46.66 65.28 -5.73
CA SER A 708 -47.21 66.42 -4.96
C SER A 708 -46.41 66.75 -3.72
N ALA A 709 -45.88 67.97 -3.75
CA ALA A 709 -45.67 68.96 -2.69
C ALA A 709 -45.22 68.53 -1.27
N ALA A 710 -44.11 69.13 -0.90
CA ALA A 710 -43.68 69.29 0.49
C ALA A 710 -44.66 70.17 1.32
N PRO A 711 -44.64 70.06 2.64
CA PRO A 711 -44.06 71.16 3.46
C PRO A 711 -43.17 70.71 4.63
N GLU A 712 -42.45 71.72 5.05
CA GLU A 712 -41.37 71.84 6.03
C GLU A 712 -41.74 71.59 7.50
N PRO A 713 -40.83 71.90 8.44
CA PRO A 713 -40.45 71.00 9.52
C PRO A 713 -40.86 71.48 10.93
N HIS A 714 -40.82 70.59 11.92
CA HIS A 714 -40.68 70.88 13.36
C HIS A 714 -40.31 69.54 14.03
N GLY A 715 -39.26 69.39 14.74
CA GLY A 715 -38.70 70.10 15.86
C GLY A 715 -38.79 69.26 17.12
N ARG A 716 -37.60 68.84 17.61
CA ARG A 716 -37.26 68.46 19.03
C ARG A 716 -38.13 67.37 19.73
N VAL A 717 -37.57 66.31 20.23
CA VAL A 717 -36.70 66.18 21.44
C VAL A 717 -35.85 64.91 21.32
#